data_abe874da7fe906a43ffc404e9526acfb
#
_entry.id   abe874da7fe906a43ffc404e9526acfb
#
_cell.length_a   1.000
_cell.length_b   1.000
_cell.length_c   1.000
_cell.angle_alpha   90.00
_cell.angle_beta   90.00
_cell.angle_gamma   90.00
#
_symmetry.space_group_name_H-M   'P 1'
#
loop_
_entity.id
_entity.type
_entity.pdbx_description
1 polymer ?
#
loop_
_entity_poly.entity_id
_entity_poly.type
_entity_poly.pdbx_seq_one_letter_code
_entity_poly.pdbx_strand_id
1 'polypeptide(L)'
;MADRLIVRGAREHNLKNVSLDLPRDSLIVFTGLSGSGKSSLAFDTIFAEGQRRYVESLSSYARQFLGQMDKPDVDFIEGLSPAVSIDQKSTSRNPRSTVGTITEVYDYLRLLFARIGKPHCPECSRPISRQSPQAIVDRVLQLPEGSRFQVLSPLVRERKGEFADLFSDLQTKGYSRARVDGETVQLSSPPTLKKQEKHTIEVVVDRLTVKDGAKRRLTDSVETALGLSGGMVVLDFVDLPEDDPERERMFSEHLYCPYDDLSFEELEPRSFSFNSPFGACPECTGIGTRMEVDPELIVPDPDKSLDEGAIHPWSHGHTKDYFGRLIGALAEALGFRTDIPFAGLPQRARKALLHGHKTQVEVRYRNRYGRERRYTTAFEGAVPFVKRRHSEAESDSSRERFEGYMREVPCPSCEGTRLKPVVLAVTVMGRSIAEVSSMSISDCADFLGELKLTARDKKIAERVLKEVNERLRFLVDVGLDYLSLNRAAGTLSGGEAQRIRLATQIGSGLVGVLYVLDEPSIGLHQRDNHRLIETLVRLRDMGNTLIVVEHDEDTIKVADWIVDIGPGAGEHGGKVVHSGSYKELLANAESQTGQYLSGKKAIPLPDIRRPHDPSRRLTVHGARENNLQDIDVSFPLGVFTAVTGVSGSGKSTLVNDILYTHLARELNGARSVPGRHTRVDGDDLVDKVVHVDQSPIGRTPRSNPATYTGVFDHVRKLFAETTEAKVRGYMPGRFSFNVKGGRCENCAGDGTIKIEMNFLPDVYVPCEVCHGARYNRETLEVHYKGKSIADVLSMPIEEAMHFFEAVPAISRHMRTLHDVGLGYVRLGQAATTLSGGEAQRVKLASELQKRSTGRTVYVLDEPTTGLHFEDISKLLTVLSGLVDKGNTVIVIEHNLDVIKTADWVVDMGPEGGSGGGLVVAEGTPEQVAGVPASHTGKFLRDVLGAERISDADQVRAPRRTAAKKTVAAKAGARKTATKAVDSGAAGKAATKTAARKTATAAKKTTRSAQA
;
A
#
# COMPACT_ATOMS: atom_id res chain seq x y z
N MET A 1 -9.78 -19.18 39.73
CA MET A 1 -9.77 -19.31 38.27
C MET A 1 -8.82 -20.43 37.93
N ALA A 2 -9.02 -21.18 36.86
CA ALA A 2 -8.06 -22.22 36.47
C ALA A 2 -6.73 -21.56 36.12
N ASP A 3 -5.61 -22.02 36.72
CA ASP A 3 -4.26 -21.44 36.47
C ASP A 3 -3.70 -21.86 35.11
N ARG A 4 -4.43 -22.64 34.33
CA ARG A 4 -3.98 -23.17 33.05
C ARG A 4 -5.09 -23.06 31.98
N LEU A 5 -4.64 -22.91 30.72
CA LEU A 5 -5.44 -23.08 29.52
C LEU A 5 -5.25 -24.52 29.04
N ILE A 6 -6.32 -25.32 29.10
CA ILE A 6 -6.29 -26.75 28.80
C ILE A 6 -7.04 -27.01 27.49
N VAL A 7 -6.34 -27.56 26.49
CA VAL A 7 -6.90 -27.98 25.20
C VAL A 7 -6.89 -29.51 25.14
N ARG A 8 -7.99 -30.12 24.73
CA ARG A 8 -8.09 -31.58 24.55
C ARG A 8 -8.72 -31.90 23.20
N GLY A 9 -8.04 -32.77 22.46
CA GLY A 9 -8.57 -33.37 21.27
C GLY A 9 -8.78 -32.43 20.09
N ALA A 10 -7.87 -31.47 19.83
CA ALA A 10 -7.95 -30.57 18.66
C ALA A 10 -7.61 -31.32 17.36
N ARG A 11 -8.52 -31.25 16.37
CA ARG A 11 -8.43 -31.94 15.06
C ARG A 11 -8.68 -31.05 13.88
N GLU A 12 -8.68 -29.73 14.08
CA GLU A 12 -8.91 -28.77 12.98
C GLU A 12 -7.83 -28.91 11.91
N HIS A 13 -8.23 -28.90 10.65
CA HIS A 13 -7.37 -29.05 9.47
C HIS A 13 -6.44 -30.28 9.51
N ASN A 14 -5.13 -30.08 9.73
CA ASN A 14 -4.12 -31.14 9.78
C ASN A 14 -3.76 -31.58 11.20
N LEU A 15 -4.38 -31.03 12.24
CA LEU A 15 -4.11 -31.40 13.63
C LEU A 15 -4.53 -32.86 13.95
N LYS A 16 -3.66 -33.58 14.65
CA LYS A 16 -3.81 -35.01 14.96
C LYS A 16 -4.16 -35.23 16.44
N ASN A 17 -5.39 -34.85 16.83
CA ASN A 17 -5.89 -35.04 18.17
C ASN A 17 -4.99 -34.39 19.24
N VAL A 18 -4.64 -33.12 19.03
CA VAL A 18 -3.70 -32.39 19.87
C VAL A 18 -4.30 -32.09 21.24
N SER A 19 -3.52 -32.36 22.30
CA SER A 19 -3.86 -32.01 23.68
C SER A 19 -2.72 -31.26 24.33
N LEU A 20 -2.99 -30.12 25.00
CA LEU A 20 -2.04 -29.21 25.60
C LEU A 20 -2.52 -28.67 26.95
N ASP A 21 -1.57 -28.44 27.86
CA ASP A 21 -1.75 -27.74 29.13
C ASP A 21 -0.81 -26.53 29.15
N LEU A 22 -1.35 -25.34 28.91
CA LEU A 22 -0.58 -24.10 28.78
C LEU A 22 -0.69 -23.24 30.05
N PRO A 23 0.39 -22.56 30.47
CA PRO A 23 0.33 -21.61 31.59
C PRO A 23 -0.48 -20.37 31.16
N ARG A 24 -1.20 -19.77 32.12
CA ARG A 24 -1.83 -18.45 31.91
C ARG A 24 -0.88 -17.35 32.35
N ASP A 25 -1.23 -16.10 31.97
CA ASP A 25 -0.46 -14.90 32.30
C ASP A 25 1.03 -15.01 31.89
N SER A 26 1.23 -15.59 30.70
CA SER A 26 2.52 -15.98 30.17
C SER A 26 2.63 -15.66 28.67
N LEU A 27 3.86 -15.48 28.20
CA LEU A 27 4.19 -15.39 26.78
C LEU A 27 4.47 -16.79 26.24
N ILE A 28 3.56 -17.30 25.42
CA ILE A 28 3.57 -18.64 24.83
C ILE A 28 3.89 -18.51 23.34
N VAL A 29 4.97 -19.14 22.89
CA VAL A 29 5.33 -19.13 21.46
C VAL A 29 4.97 -20.47 20.81
N PHE A 30 4.19 -20.41 19.71
CA PHE A 30 3.93 -21.55 18.84
C PHE A 30 4.89 -21.49 17.65
N THR A 31 5.76 -22.47 17.52
CA THR A 31 6.78 -22.57 16.47
C THR A 31 6.69 -23.89 15.69
N GLY A 32 7.52 -24.08 14.68
CA GLY A 32 7.59 -25.27 13.82
C GLY A 32 7.54 -24.95 12.33
N LEU A 33 7.65 -25.94 11.47
CA LEU A 33 7.69 -25.79 10.00
C LEU A 33 6.46 -25.06 9.44
N SER A 34 6.61 -24.40 8.28
CA SER A 34 5.48 -23.83 7.56
C SER A 34 4.49 -24.94 7.19
N GLY A 35 3.17 -24.71 7.44
CA GLY A 35 2.13 -25.74 7.23
C GLY A 35 2.09 -26.87 8.27
N SER A 36 2.79 -26.76 9.40
CA SER A 36 2.77 -27.80 10.45
C SER A 36 1.48 -27.82 11.28
N GLY A 37 0.63 -26.77 11.23
CA GLY A 37 -0.61 -26.65 11.98
C GLY A 37 -0.61 -25.62 13.10
N LYS A 38 0.41 -24.76 13.18
CA LYS A 38 0.53 -23.67 14.19
C LYS A 38 -0.69 -22.76 14.22
N SER A 39 -1.00 -22.16 13.05
CA SER A 39 -2.13 -21.24 12.94
C SER A 39 -3.47 -21.96 13.12
N SER A 40 -3.62 -23.22 12.68
CA SER A 40 -4.80 -24.03 12.93
C SER A 40 -5.06 -24.25 14.42
N LEU A 41 -4.02 -24.44 15.22
CA LEU A 41 -4.18 -24.58 16.67
C LEU A 41 -4.43 -23.23 17.35
N ALA A 42 -3.66 -22.17 16.99
CA ALA A 42 -3.75 -20.86 17.63
C ALA A 42 -5.05 -20.12 17.26
N PHE A 43 -5.34 -20.01 15.97
CA PHE A 43 -6.45 -19.19 15.44
C PHE A 43 -7.71 -20.01 15.21
N ASP A 44 -7.65 -21.10 14.44
CA ASP A 44 -8.83 -21.84 14.02
C ASP A 44 -9.40 -22.72 15.17
N THR A 45 -8.59 -22.97 16.23
CA THR A 45 -9.03 -23.75 17.39
C THR A 45 -9.19 -22.89 18.64
N ILE A 46 -8.09 -22.36 19.21
CA ILE A 46 -8.11 -21.70 20.54
C ILE A 46 -8.83 -20.35 20.45
N PHE A 47 -8.42 -19.49 19.51
CA PHE A 47 -9.07 -18.18 19.33
C PHE A 47 -10.52 -18.33 18.89
N ALA A 48 -10.82 -19.19 17.91
CA ALA A 48 -12.17 -19.39 17.39
C ALA A 48 -13.15 -19.84 18.49
N GLU A 49 -12.74 -20.79 19.34
CA GLU A 49 -13.57 -21.23 20.47
C GLU A 49 -13.73 -20.12 21.54
N GLY A 50 -12.68 -19.34 21.81
CA GLY A 50 -12.75 -18.19 22.71
C GLY A 50 -13.74 -17.13 22.22
N GLN A 51 -13.68 -16.79 20.95
CA GLN A 51 -14.58 -15.84 20.30
C GLN A 51 -16.01 -16.38 20.26
N ARG A 52 -16.22 -17.65 19.91
CA ARG A 52 -17.52 -18.31 19.89
C ARG A 52 -18.21 -18.21 21.26
N ARG A 53 -17.51 -18.57 22.35
CA ARG A 53 -18.05 -18.48 23.71
C ARG A 53 -18.36 -17.04 24.13
N TYR A 54 -17.53 -16.08 23.73
CA TYR A 54 -17.80 -14.68 23.98
C TYR A 54 -19.09 -14.23 23.28
N VAL A 55 -19.23 -14.54 21.98
CA VAL A 55 -20.43 -14.21 21.20
C VAL A 55 -21.69 -14.88 21.78
N GLU A 56 -21.58 -16.14 22.21
CA GLU A 56 -22.69 -16.85 22.87
C GLU A 56 -23.13 -16.24 24.20
N SER A 57 -22.22 -15.56 24.90
CA SER A 57 -22.52 -14.84 26.15
C SER A 57 -23.32 -13.55 25.94
N LEU A 58 -23.34 -13.02 24.70
CA LEU A 58 -24.03 -11.78 24.35
C LEU A 58 -25.56 -12.01 24.26
N SER A 59 -26.31 -10.90 24.25
CA SER A 59 -27.77 -10.93 24.10
C SER A 59 -28.21 -11.60 22.78
N SER A 60 -29.42 -12.19 22.75
CA SER A 60 -29.96 -12.79 21.51
C SER A 60 -30.03 -11.80 20.33
N TYR A 61 -30.23 -10.50 20.62
CA TYR A 61 -30.24 -9.43 19.63
C TYR A 61 -28.84 -9.24 19.03
N ALA A 62 -27.80 -9.13 19.85
CA ALA A 62 -26.41 -8.99 19.37
C ALA A 62 -25.96 -10.21 18.57
N ARG A 63 -26.36 -11.43 18.95
CA ARG A 63 -26.06 -12.68 18.22
C ARG A 63 -26.66 -12.73 16.81
N GLN A 64 -27.83 -12.12 16.58
CA GLN A 64 -28.42 -12.02 15.24
C GLN A 64 -27.56 -11.20 14.26
N PHE A 65 -26.83 -10.21 14.76
CA PHE A 65 -25.93 -9.38 13.92
C PHE A 65 -24.56 -10.02 13.70
N LEU A 66 -24.05 -10.78 14.67
CA LEU A 66 -22.72 -11.39 14.63
C LEU A 66 -22.69 -12.75 13.91
N GLY A 67 -23.85 -13.30 13.61
CA GLY A 67 -23.97 -14.62 13.00
C GLY A 67 -23.67 -15.79 13.97
N GLN A 68 -23.93 -17.00 13.52
CA GLN A 68 -23.60 -18.22 14.25
C GLN A 68 -22.19 -18.65 13.82
N MET A 69 -21.24 -18.71 14.75
CA MET A 69 -19.89 -19.19 14.50
C MET A 69 -19.86 -20.71 14.55
N ASP A 70 -19.17 -21.33 13.61
CA ASP A 70 -18.95 -22.77 13.63
C ASP A 70 -18.13 -23.18 14.85
N LYS A 71 -18.48 -24.32 15.45
CA LYS A 71 -17.69 -24.87 16.54
C LYS A 71 -16.44 -25.54 15.95
N PRO A 72 -15.22 -25.18 16.40
CA PRO A 72 -14.01 -25.87 15.95
C PRO A 72 -14.02 -27.35 16.36
N ASP A 73 -13.36 -28.19 15.58
CA ASP A 73 -13.22 -29.63 15.88
C ASP A 73 -12.23 -29.84 17.03
N VAL A 74 -12.76 -29.72 18.24
CA VAL A 74 -12.05 -29.90 19.50
C VAL A 74 -13.00 -30.52 20.53
N ASP A 75 -12.50 -31.44 21.36
CA ASP A 75 -13.32 -32.07 22.39
C ASP A 75 -13.74 -31.04 23.44
N PHE A 76 -12.81 -30.35 24.07
CA PHE A 76 -13.10 -29.20 24.93
C PHE A 76 -11.85 -28.32 25.14
N ILE A 77 -12.10 -27.04 25.50
CA ILE A 77 -11.07 -26.11 25.96
C ILE A 77 -11.53 -25.50 27.29
N GLU A 78 -10.65 -25.54 28.31
CA GLU A 78 -10.91 -24.99 29.64
C GLU A 78 -9.93 -23.84 29.93
N GLY A 79 -10.35 -22.89 30.77
CA GLY A 79 -9.52 -21.74 31.17
C GLY A 79 -9.40 -20.62 30.14
N LEU A 80 -10.27 -20.57 29.11
CA LEU A 80 -10.31 -19.49 28.14
C LEU A 80 -10.70 -18.16 28.80
N SER A 81 -9.93 -17.13 28.48
CA SER A 81 -10.26 -15.70 28.68
C SER A 81 -10.90 -15.12 27.42
N PRO A 82 -11.51 -13.90 27.49
CA PRO A 82 -11.89 -13.17 26.30
C PRO A 82 -10.70 -13.10 25.34
N ALA A 83 -10.89 -13.51 24.09
CA ALA A 83 -9.80 -13.64 23.13
C ALA A 83 -9.80 -12.49 22.11
N VAL A 84 -8.62 -11.94 21.82
CA VAL A 84 -8.37 -10.92 20.81
C VAL A 84 -7.32 -11.44 19.82
N SER A 85 -7.65 -11.40 18.52
CA SER A 85 -6.74 -11.78 17.44
C SER A 85 -6.09 -10.56 16.81
N ILE A 86 -4.79 -10.64 16.54
CA ILE A 86 -4.01 -9.65 15.80
C ILE A 86 -3.36 -10.36 14.62
N ASP A 87 -4.12 -10.48 13.53
CA ASP A 87 -3.71 -11.14 12.30
C ASP A 87 -3.06 -10.19 11.29
N GLN A 88 -2.36 -10.75 10.29
CA GLN A 88 -1.68 -10.02 9.23
C GLN A 88 -2.61 -9.63 8.07
N LYS A 89 -3.73 -10.34 7.86
CA LYS A 89 -4.45 -10.35 6.57
C LYS A 89 -5.34 -9.14 6.26
N SER A 90 -5.67 -8.26 7.21
CA SER A 90 -6.69 -7.24 7.02
C SER A 90 -6.15 -5.81 7.03
N THR A 91 -5.54 -5.35 5.93
CA THR A 91 -5.38 -3.92 5.68
C THR A 91 -6.70 -3.33 5.21
N SER A 92 -7.16 -2.25 5.86
CA SER A 92 -8.36 -1.53 5.43
C SER A 92 -8.15 -0.96 4.03
N ARG A 93 -9.01 -1.31 3.08
CA ARG A 93 -9.00 -0.74 1.72
C ARG A 93 -9.78 0.58 1.62
N ASN A 94 -10.30 1.08 2.74
CA ASN A 94 -11.03 2.34 2.75
C ASN A 94 -10.04 3.50 2.56
N PRO A 95 -10.12 4.30 1.47
CA PRO A 95 -9.19 5.40 1.19
C PRO A 95 -9.27 6.53 2.22
N ARG A 96 -10.34 6.56 3.03
CA ARG A 96 -10.51 7.53 4.13
C ARG A 96 -9.87 7.10 5.44
N SER A 97 -9.47 5.83 5.58
CA SER A 97 -8.77 5.36 6.78
C SER A 97 -7.31 5.82 6.76
N THR A 98 -6.86 6.42 7.86
CA THR A 98 -5.47 6.84 8.08
C THR A 98 -4.92 6.24 9.36
N VAL A 99 -3.60 6.27 9.56
CA VAL A 99 -2.98 5.87 10.82
C VAL A 99 -3.66 6.58 12.00
N GLY A 100 -3.83 7.90 11.92
CA GLY A 100 -4.46 8.69 12.97
C GLY A 100 -5.91 8.31 13.29
N THR A 101 -6.70 7.86 12.29
CA THR A 101 -8.09 7.43 12.52
C THR A 101 -8.19 6.02 13.09
N ILE A 102 -7.31 5.11 12.69
CA ILE A 102 -7.28 3.73 13.21
C ILE A 102 -6.82 3.71 14.67
N THR A 103 -5.88 4.58 15.03
CA THR A 103 -5.33 4.71 16.39
C THR A 103 -6.16 5.62 17.28
N GLU A 104 -7.24 6.21 16.77
CA GLU A 104 -8.09 7.20 17.44
C GLU A 104 -7.35 8.51 17.81
N VAL A 105 -6.05 8.64 17.55
CA VAL A 105 -5.26 9.84 17.84
C VAL A 105 -5.87 11.07 17.16
N TYR A 106 -6.33 10.91 15.92
CA TYR A 106 -6.96 12.00 15.16
C TYR A 106 -8.25 12.49 15.79
N ASP A 107 -9.02 11.64 16.48
CA ASP A 107 -10.26 12.01 17.17
C ASP A 107 -9.97 12.91 18.37
N TYR A 108 -8.92 12.62 19.11
CA TYR A 108 -8.45 13.49 20.18
C TYR A 108 -7.82 14.79 19.67
N LEU A 109 -7.07 14.76 18.56
CA LEU A 109 -6.56 15.98 17.92
C LEU A 109 -7.70 16.90 17.48
N ARG A 110 -8.77 16.37 16.88
CA ARG A 110 -9.96 17.16 16.52
C ARG A 110 -10.58 17.83 17.73
N LEU A 111 -10.66 17.13 18.86
CA LEU A 111 -11.15 17.69 20.13
C LEU A 111 -10.22 18.78 20.64
N LEU A 112 -8.90 18.57 20.60
CA LEU A 112 -7.90 19.54 21.01
C LEU A 112 -8.02 20.85 20.20
N PHE A 113 -8.01 20.73 18.86
CA PHE A 113 -8.12 21.89 17.97
C PHE A 113 -9.46 22.64 18.11
N ALA A 114 -10.56 21.92 18.34
CA ALA A 114 -11.85 22.56 18.58
C ALA A 114 -11.91 23.33 19.90
N ARG A 115 -11.11 22.97 20.93
CA ARG A 115 -11.18 23.55 22.27
C ARG A 115 -10.14 24.63 22.52
N ILE A 116 -8.91 24.48 22.01
CA ILE A 116 -7.81 25.43 22.25
C ILE A 116 -7.23 26.02 20.95
N GLY A 117 -7.71 25.60 19.79
CA GLY A 117 -7.26 26.12 18.50
C GLY A 117 -7.62 27.62 18.35
N LYS A 118 -6.68 28.37 17.76
CA LYS A 118 -6.86 29.79 17.45
C LYS A 118 -7.22 29.95 15.99
N PRO A 119 -8.44 30.38 15.65
CA PRO A 119 -8.84 30.58 14.27
C PRO A 119 -8.17 31.82 13.66
N HIS A 120 -7.77 31.71 12.41
CA HIS A 120 -7.26 32.79 11.57
C HIS A 120 -8.06 32.86 10.27
N CYS A 121 -8.04 34.01 9.63
CA CYS A 121 -8.64 34.12 8.30
C CYS A 121 -7.76 33.38 7.26
N PRO A 122 -8.34 32.52 6.39
CA PRO A 122 -7.56 31.83 5.37
C PRO A 122 -7.01 32.74 4.28
N GLU A 123 -7.61 33.93 4.06
CA GLU A 123 -7.19 34.91 3.06
C GLU A 123 -6.11 35.87 3.60
N CYS A 124 -6.42 36.61 4.71
CA CYS A 124 -5.51 37.61 5.24
C CYS A 124 -4.67 37.14 6.44
N SER A 125 -4.82 35.87 6.87
CA SER A 125 -4.08 35.26 8.01
C SER A 125 -4.21 35.97 9.37
N ARG A 126 -5.14 36.93 9.53
CA ARG A 126 -5.37 37.64 10.80
C ARG A 126 -6.11 36.75 11.79
N PRO A 127 -5.79 36.84 13.10
CA PRO A 127 -6.50 36.07 14.10
C PRO A 127 -7.96 36.53 14.21
N ILE A 128 -8.87 35.58 14.32
CA ILE A 128 -10.29 35.76 14.45
C ILE A 128 -10.72 35.39 15.87
N SER A 129 -11.48 36.25 16.55
CA SER A 129 -12.01 35.96 17.88
C SER A 129 -13.46 36.36 17.99
N ARG A 130 -14.23 35.62 18.78
CA ARG A 130 -15.55 36.06 19.23
C ARG A 130 -15.39 37.25 20.18
N GLN A 131 -16.21 38.24 19.99
CA GLN A 131 -16.22 39.40 20.88
C GLN A 131 -17.56 39.43 21.60
N SER A 132 -17.54 39.31 22.93
CA SER A 132 -18.76 39.50 23.70
C SER A 132 -19.16 40.97 23.65
N PRO A 133 -20.47 41.31 23.81
CA PRO A 133 -20.93 42.69 23.88
C PRO A 133 -20.11 43.52 24.87
N GLN A 134 -19.80 42.94 26.03
CA GLN A 134 -18.98 43.57 27.06
C GLN A 134 -17.55 43.88 26.59
N ALA A 135 -16.91 42.92 25.87
CA ALA A 135 -15.55 43.11 25.33
C ALA A 135 -15.53 44.23 24.27
N ILE A 136 -16.57 44.31 23.42
CA ILE A 136 -16.74 45.39 22.44
C ILE A 136 -16.84 46.75 23.16
N VAL A 137 -17.70 46.83 24.15
CA VAL A 137 -17.89 48.04 24.97
C VAL A 137 -16.61 48.48 25.68
N ASP A 138 -15.91 47.54 26.35
CA ASP A 138 -14.67 47.85 27.06
C ASP A 138 -13.55 48.32 26.10
N ARG A 139 -13.52 47.80 24.87
CA ARG A 139 -12.56 48.22 23.82
C ARG A 139 -12.88 49.62 23.29
N VAL A 140 -14.16 49.95 23.13
CA VAL A 140 -14.61 51.29 22.69
C VAL A 140 -14.31 52.32 23.74
N LEU A 141 -14.48 52.01 25.03
CA LEU A 141 -14.21 52.92 26.16
C LEU A 141 -12.69 53.18 26.37
N GLN A 142 -11.80 52.38 25.75
CA GLN A 142 -10.35 52.67 25.77
C GLN A 142 -9.91 53.73 24.74
N LEU A 143 -10.82 54.14 23.84
CA LEU A 143 -10.56 55.22 22.88
C LEU A 143 -10.49 56.57 23.57
N PRO A 144 -9.86 57.59 22.92
CA PRO A 144 -9.76 58.94 23.51
C PRO A 144 -11.11 59.49 23.90
N GLU A 145 -11.18 60.14 25.09
CA GLU A 145 -12.38 60.80 25.54
C GLU A 145 -12.79 61.90 24.56
N GLY A 146 -14.11 62.01 24.27
CA GLY A 146 -14.63 62.93 23.27
C GLY A 146 -14.82 62.33 21.86
N SER A 147 -14.30 61.16 21.56
CA SER A 147 -14.50 60.51 20.25
C SER A 147 -15.97 60.27 19.96
N ARG A 148 -16.48 60.71 18.80
CA ARG A 148 -17.86 60.58 18.37
C ARG A 148 -18.01 59.42 17.39
N PHE A 149 -19.03 58.57 17.60
CA PHE A 149 -19.29 57.45 16.71
C PHE A 149 -20.77 57.11 16.63
N GLN A 150 -21.14 56.39 15.55
CA GLN A 150 -22.46 55.82 15.38
C GLN A 150 -22.39 54.32 15.60
N VAL A 151 -23.40 53.76 16.27
CA VAL A 151 -23.61 52.33 16.39
C VAL A 151 -24.55 51.90 15.28
N LEU A 152 -24.06 51.11 14.33
CA LEU A 152 -24.80 50.64 13.18
C LEU A 152 -25.04 49.11 13.25
N SER A 153 -26.22 48.69 12.85
CA SER A 153 -26.56 47.27 12.70
C SER A 153 -26.68 46.91 11.20
N PRO A 154 -25.77 46.12 10.62
CA PRO A 154 -25.78 45.74 9.22
C PRO A 154 -26.86 44.66 8.99
N LEU A 155 -27.93 45.00 8.24
CA LEU A 155 -29.04 44.08 7.96
C LEU A 155 -28.99 43.50 6.56
N VAL A 156 -28.45 44.24 5.59
CA VAL A 156 -28.25 43.82 4.23
C VAL A 156 -26.82 44.21 3.82
N ARG A 157 -26.06 43.25 3.26
CA ARG A 157 -24.69 43.45 2.78
C ARG A 157 -24.58 42.95 1.37
N GLU A 158 -24.25 43.82 0.43
CA GLU A 158 -24.05 43.51 -1.00
C GLU A 158 -25.11 42.58 -1.62
N ARG A 159 -26.38 42.73 -1.23
CA ARG A 159 -27.47 41.89 -1.78
C ARG A 159 -28.36 42.68 -2.73
N LYS A 160 -28.80 42.05 -3.80
CA LYS A 160 -29.76 42.59 -4.76
C LYS A 160 -31.19 42.55 -4.20
N GLY A 161 -31.95 43.60 -4.37
CA GLY A 161 -33.33 43.68 -3.92
C GLY A 161 -33.82 45.12 -3.74
N GLU A 162 -35.15 45.33 -3.63
CA GLU A 162 -35.80 46.64 -3.41
C GLU A 162 -35.93 46.98 -1.93
N PHE A 163 -35.95 45.98 -1.03
CA PHE A 163 -35.97 46.05 0.42
C PHE A 163 -37.02 46.98 1.06
N ALA A 164 -38.14 47.28 0.32
CA ALA A 164 -39.20 48.18 0.83
C ALA A 164 -39.82 47.65 2.13
N ASP A 165 -40.07 46.33 2.22
CA ASP A 165 -40.63 45.71 3.44
C ASP A 165 -39.69 45.84 4.64
N LEU A 166 -38.38 45.77 4.44
CA LEU A 166 -37.38 45.95 5.47
C LEU A 166 -37.43 47.38 6.03
N PHE A 167 -37.51 48.39 5.17
CA PHE A 167 -37.61 49.77 5.63
C PHE A 167 -38.90 50.01 6.44
N SER A 168 -40.02 49.41 6.01
CA SER A 168 -41.30 49.49 6.74
C SER A 168 -41.23 48.79 8.08
N ASP A 169 -40.58 47.61 8.19
CA ASP A 169 -40.39 46.90 9.47
C ASP A 169 -39.52 47.72 10.43
N LEU A 170 -38.42 48.29 9.94
CA LEU A 170 -37.52 49.14 10.77
C LEU A 170 -38.25 50.42 11.29
N GLN A 171 -39.09 51.04 10.46
CA GLN A 171 -39.88 52.17 10.86
C GLN A 171 -40.91 51.80 11.96
N THR A 172 -41.56 50.64 11.80
CA THR A 172 -42.50 50.10 12.78
C THR A 172 -41.81 49.79 14.14
N LYS A 173 -40.56 49.32 14.09
CA LYS A 173 -39.73 49.09 15.28
C LYS A 173 -39.20 50.38 15.92
N GLY A 174 -39.49 51.57 15.35
CA GLY A 174 -39.16 52.87 15.96
C GLY A 174 -37.81 53.44 15.55
N TYR A 175 -37.10 52.86 14.60
CA TYR A 175 -35.85 53.41 14.06
C TYR A 175 -36.14 54.59 13.14
N SER A 176 -35.34 55.66 13.24
CA SER A 176 -35.55 56.86 12.44
C SER A 176 -34.62 57.03 11.25
N ARG A 177 -33.46 56.34 11.26
CA ARG A 177 -32.39 56.44 10.23
C ARG A 177 -31.79 55.14 9.87
N ALA A 178 -31.38 55.03 8.63
CA ALA A 178 -30.53 53.95 8.09
C ALA A 178 -29.42 54.55 7.23
N ARG A 179 -28.31 53.85 7.13
CA ARG A 179 -27.27 54.11 6.14
C ARG A 179 -27.49 53.12 4.99
N VAL A 180 -27.68 53.66 3.76
CA VAL A 180 -27.92 52.89 2.55
C VAL A 180 -26.83 53.27 1.57
N ASP A 181 -26.04 52.28 1.16
CA ASP A 181 -24.91 52.41 0.24
C ASP A 181 -23.94 53.52 0.61
N GLY A 182 -23.69 53.68 1.96
CA GLY A 182 -22.84 54.72 2.54
C GLY A 182 -23.53 56.02 2.91
N GLU A 183 -24.73 56.32 2.40
CA GLU A 183 -25.45 57.56 2.67
C GLU A 183 -26.49 57.37 3.79
N THR A 184 -26.53 58.33 4.76
CA THR A 184 -27.51 58.29 5.86
C THR A 184 -28.85 58.85 5.36
N VAL A 185 -29.89 58.03 5.42
CA VAL A 185 -31.27 58.36 4.96
C VAL A 185 -32.25 58.31 6.12
N GLN A 186 -33.33 59.12 6.03
CA GLN A 186 -34.45 59.08 6.97
C GLN A 186 -35.41 57.95 6.61
N LEU A 187 -35.76 57.08 7.54
CA LEU A 187 -36.70 55.97 7.32
C LEU A 187 -38.14 56.45 7.16
N SER A 188 -38.47 57.72 7.47
CA SER A 188 -39.77 58.35 7.11
C SER A 188 -39.94 58.58 5.63
N SER A 189 -38.86 58.60 4.84
CA SER A 189 -38.84 58.74 3.37
C SER A 189 -37.72 57.90 2.82
N PRO A 190 -37.87 56.56 2.78
CA PRO A 190 -36.80 55.64 2.34
C PRO A 190 -36.57 55.80 0.85
N PRO A 191 -35.33 55.61 0.39
CA PRO A 191 -35.02 55.63 -1.05
C PRO A 191 -35.61 54.41 -1.76
N THR A 192 -35.99 54.59 -3.04
CA THR A 192 -36.41 53.49 -3.93
C THR A 192 -35.14 52.82 -4.50
N LEU A 193 -34.87 51.59 -4.12
CA LEU A 193 -33.69 50.84 -4.50
C LEU A 193 -33.94 50.04 -5.77
N LYS A 194 -32.90 49.88 -6.58
CA LYS A 194 -32.99 49.13 -7.82
C LYS A 194 -32.82 47.64 -7.62
N LYS A 195 -33.77 46.84 -8.04
CA LYS A 195 -33.85 45.39 -7.86
C LYS A 195 -32.60 44.63 -8.34
N GLN A 196 -31.89 45.12 -9.35
CA GLN A 196 -30.77 44.46 -9.99
C GLN A 196 -29.40 44.94 -9.49
N GLU A 197 -29.34 45.98 -8.67
CA GLU A 197 -28.13 46.51 -8.08
C GLU A 197 -27.90 45.87 -6.69
N LYS A 198 -26.65 45.79 -6.25
CA LYS A 198 -26.29 45.33 -4.89
C LYS A 198 -26.41 46.51 -3.95
N HIS A 199 -27.03 46.30 -2.80
CA HIS A 199 -27.22 47.32 -1.76
C HIS A 199 -26.69 46.86 -0.41
N THR A 200 -26.17 47.81 0.35
CA THR A 200 -25.80 47.63 1.77
C THR A 200 -26.68 48.51 2.61
N ILE A 201 -27.41 47.94 3.59
CA ILE A 201 -28.34 48.64 4.44
C ILE A 201 -27.99 48.37 5.88
N GLU A 202 -27.71 49.42 6.64
CA GLU A 202 -27.35 49.42 8.06
C GLU A 202 -28.26 50.36 8.82
N VAL A 203 -28.84 49.87 9.89
CA VAL A 203 -29.70 50.73 10.77
C VAL A 203 -28.84 51.48 11.76
N VAL A 204 -29.07 52.80 11.93
CA VAL A 204 -28.44 53.62 12.95
C VAL A 204 -29.17 53.36 14.27
N VAL A 205 -28.54 52.56 15.13
CA VAL A 205 -29.11 52.22 16.46
C VAL A 205 -28.93 53.38 17.44
N ASP A 206 -27.74 53.96 17.49
CA ASP A 206 -27.43 55.08 18.39
C ASP A 206 -26.28 55.96 17.89
N ARG A 207 -26.14 57.15 18.43
CA ARG A 207 -25.03 58.09 18.23
C ARG A 207 -24.45 58.46 19.56
N LEU A 208 -23.21 58.13 19.81
CA LEU A 208 -22.57 58.20 21.09
C LEU A 208 -21.26 58.98 21.05
N THR A 209 -20.83 59.42 22.21
CA THR A 209 -19.49 59.98 22.41
C THR A 209 -18.85 59.28 23.58
N VAL A 210 -17.55 58.97 23.48
CA VAL A 210 -16.78 58.36 24.56
C VAL A 210 -16.67 59.38 25.71
N LYS A 211 -17.28 59.08 26.86
CA LYS A 211 -17.22 59.85 28.06
C LYS A 211 -17.52 58.97 29.27
N ASP A 212 -17.08 59.47 30.45
CA ASP A 212 -17.43 58.84 31.74
C ASP A 212 -18.96 58.69 31.88
N GLY A 213 -19.44 57.50 32.25
CA GLY A 213 -20.85 57.14 32.38
C GLY A 213 -21.58 56.69 31.12
N ALA A 214 -20.96 56.69 29.95
CA ALA A 214 -21.57 56.19 28.71
C ALA A 214 -21.70 54.65 28.64
N LYS A 215 -21.04 53.90 29.53
CA LYS A 215 -20.94 52.47 29.53
C LYS A 215 -22.30 51.76 29.40
N ARG A 216 -23.28 52.10 30.23
CA ARG A 216 -24.60 51.43 30.21
C ARG A 216 -25.32 51.62 28.88
N ARG A 217 -25.38 52.85 28.38
CA ARG A 217 -26.06 53.20 27.13
C ARG A 217 -25.36 52.57 25.94
N LEU A 218 -24.01 52.54 25.95
CA LEU A 218 -23.23 51.87 24.92
C LEU A 218 -23.49 50.35 24.92
N THR A 219 -23.58 49.70 26.10
CA THR A 219 -23.93 48.29 26.22
C THR A 219 -25.31 48.02 25.64
N ASP A 220 -26.33 48.76 26.00
CA ASP A 220 -27.69 48.60 25.50
C ASP A 220 -27.76 48.80 23.96
N SER A 221 -27.01 49.78 23.43
CA SER A 221 -26.95 50.05 21.99
C SER A 221 -26.20 48.92 21.20
N VAL A 222 -25.10 48.40 21.72
CA VAL A 222 -24.33 47.30 21.12
C VAL A 222 -25.15 46.02 21.16
N GLU A 223 -25.80 45.68 22.29
CA GLU A 223 -26.67 44.51 22.41
C GLU A 223 -27.86 44.59 21.44
N THR A 224 -28.47 45.80 21.31
CA THR A 224 -29.56 46.02 20.34
C THR A 224 -29.07 45.82 18.90
N ALA A 225 -27.89 46.38 18.56
CA ALA A 225 -27.33 46.22 17.20
C ALA A 225 -27.00 44.78 16.85
N LEU A 226 -26.38 44.03 17.79
CA LEU A 226 -26.08 42.63 17.64
C LEU A 226 -27.36 41.78 17.50
N GLY A 227 -28.38 42.06 18.32
CA GLY A 227 -29.67 41.34 18.22
C GLY A 227 -30.40 41.56 16.91
N LEU A 228 -30.32 42.75 16.31
CA LEU A 228 -30.96 43.07 15.04
C LEU A 228 -30.26 42.43 13.84
N SER A 229 -28.93 42.48 13.82
CA SER A 229 -28.08 41.97 12.69
C SER A 229 -27.83 40.47 12.75
N GLY A 230 -28.21 39.76 13.83
CA GLY A 230 -27.85 38.38 14.05
C GLY A 230 -26.38 38.23 14.47
N GLY A 231 -25.83 39.17 15.26
CA GLY A 231 -24.51 39.04 15.90
C GLY A 231 -23.43 39.95 15.33
N MET A 232 -23.76 40.98 14.56
CA MET A 232 -22.79 41.94 14.01
C MET A 232 -23.10 43.37 14.41
N VAL A 233 -22.06 44.19 14.63
CA VAL A 233 -22.19 45.62 14.87
C VAL A 233 -21.04 46.38 14.20
N VAL A 234 -21.35 47.51 13.58
CA VAL A 234 -20.38 48.42 12.98
C VAL A 234 -20.35 49.72 13.80
N LEU A 235 -19.15 50.19 14.13
CA LEU A 235 -18.93 51.47 14.76
C LEU A 235 -18.28 52.40 13.73
N ASP A 236 -19.01 53.47 13.35
CA ASP A 236 -18.55 54.50 12.41
C ASP A 236 -18.09 55.71 13.18
N PHE A 237 -16.77 55.98 13.19
CA PHE A 237 -16.15 57.12 13.90
C PHE A 237 -16.19 58.36 13.01
N VAL A 238 -17.22 59.17 13.24
CA VAL A 238 -17.51 60.35 12.42
C VAL A 238 -16.47 61.46 12.49
N ASP A 239 -15.51 61.38 13.39
CA ASP A 239 -14.40 62.32 13.55
C ASP A 239 -13.21 62.02 12.63
N LEU A 240 -13.16 60.82 12.05
CA LEU A 240 -12.16 60.40 11.12
C LEU A 240 -12.56 60.69 9.65
N PRO A 241 -11.60 60.94 8.74
CA PRO A 241 -11.86 61.10 7.30
C PRO A 241 -12.60 59.91 6.68
N GLU A 242 -13.33 60.14 5.55
CA GLU A 242 -14.10 59.06 4.88
C GLU A 242 -13.23 57.96 4.30
N ASP A 243 -12.02 58.26 3.96
CA ASP A 243 -11.01 57.33 3.39
C ASP A 243 -10.09 56.70 4.44
N ASP A 244 -10.29 57.00 5.73
CA ASP A 244 -9.50 56.41 6.80
C ASP A 244 -9.95 54.97 7.08
N PRO A 245 -9.07 53.98 6.97
CA PRO A 245 -9.40 52.55 7.16
C PRO A 245 -9.81 52.24 8.63
N GLU A 246 -9.53 53.11 9.60
CA GLU A 246 -9.92 52.95 10.99
C GLU A 246 -11.25 53.62 11.32
N ARG A 247 -11.89 54.33 10.36
CA ARG A 247 -13.17 54.99 10.53
C ARG A 247 -14.27 54.02 10.85
N GLU A 248 -14.36 52.89 10.14
CA GLU A 248 -15.35 51.86 10.40
C GLU A 248 -14.71 50.65 11.08
N ARG A 249 -15.19 50.31 12.25
CA ARG A 249 -14.76 49.10 12.97
C ARG A 249 -15.92 48.17 13.13
N MET A 250 -15.79 47.02 12.53
CA MET A 250 -16.78 45.95 12.60
C MET A 250 -16.42 44.96 13.72
N PHE A 251 -17.44 44.59 14.49
CA PHE A 251 -17.34 43.61 15.58
C PHE A 251 -18.42 42.54 15.40
N SER A 252 -18.15 41.32 15.84
CA SER A 252 -19.07 40.19 15.71
C SER A 252 -19.04 39.30 16.95
N GLU A 253 -20.21 38.82 17.34
CA GLU A 253 -20.34 37.73 18.33
C GLU A 253 -20.00 36.38 17.73
N HIS A 254 -19.98 36.27 16.40
CA HIS A 254 -19.57 35.06 15.67
C HIS A 254 -18.09 35.15 15.26
N LEU A 255 -17.52 34.00 14.87
CA LEU A 255 -16.21 33.98 14.26
C LEU A 255 -16.30 34.55 12.84
N TYR A 256 -15.82 35.78 12.67
CA TYR A 256 -15.94 36.53 11.42
C TYR A 256 -14.68 37.36 11.13
N CYS A 257 -14.24 37.33 9.87
CA CYS A 257 -13.20 38.23 9.38
C CYS A 257 -13.87 39.47 8.74
N PRO A 258 -13.69 40.66 9.30
CA PRO A 258 -14.31 41.85 8.74
C PRO A 258 -13.66 42.38 7.48
N TYR A 259 -12.41 41.94 7.19
CA TYR A 259 -11.63 42.39 6.01
C TYR A 259 -11.97 41.63 4.74
N ASP A 260 -12.22 40.31 4.88
CA ASP A 260 -12.49 39.42 3.75
C ASP A 260 -13.96 38.96 3.68
N ASP A 261 -14.81 39.51 4.55
CA ASP A 261 -16.24 39.16 4.66
C ASP A 261 -16.52 37.66 4.84
N LEU A 262 -15.65 36.99 5.60
CA LEU A 262 -15.73 35.54 5.81
C LEU A 262 -16.29 35.26 7.22
N SER A 263 -17.42 34.55 7.23
CA SER A 263 -18.04 34.04 8.47
C SER A 263 -17.66 32.57 8.66
N PHE A 264 -17.34 32.22 9.90
CA PHE A 264 -16.99 30.87 10.30
C PHE A 264 -18.11 30.28 11.15
N GLU A 265 -18.46 29.05 10.87
CA GLU A 265 -19.32 28.27 11.77
C GLU A 265 -18.60 28.00 13.10
N GLU A 266 -19.36 27.61 14.11
CA GLU A 266 -18.80 27.24 15.41
C GLU A 266 -17.82 26.10 15.26
N LEU A 267 -16.62 26.24 15.86
CA LEU A 267 -15.58 25.23 15.79
C LEU A 267 -15.93 24.03 16.69
N GLU A 268 -16.51 23.01 16.09
CA GLU A 268 -16.82 21.74 16.72
C GLU A 268 -15.82 20.64 16.28
N PRO A 269 -15.65 19.56 17.04
CA PRO A 269 -14.80 18.45 16.61
C PRO A 269 -15.16 17.87 15.22
N ARG A 270 -16.45 17.92 14.82
CA ARG A 270 -16.90 17.51 13.49
C ARG A 270 -16.39 18.39 12.35
N SER A 271 -16.11 19.68 12.65
CA SER A 271 -15.55 20.64 11.68
C SER A 271 -14.10 20.28 11.27
N PHE A 272 -13.38 19.55 12.11
CA PHE A 272 -12.02 19.08 11.85
C PHE A 272 -11.97 17.66 11.27
N SER A 273 -13.12 17.05 10.93
CA SER A 273 -13.19 15.71 10.38
C SER A 273 -13.26 15.73 8.86
N PHE A 274 -12.30 15.10 8.19
CA PHE A 274 -12.35 14.90 6.75
C PHE A 274 -13.38 13.83 6.32
N ASN A 275 -13.97 13.08 7.27
CA ASN A 275 -15.09 12.16 7.04
C ASN A 275 -16.47 12.82 7.20
N SER A 276 -16.49 14.10 7.59
CA SER A 276 -17.70 14.88 7.78
C SER A 276 -17.80 15.97 6.71
N PRO A 277 -18.98 16.24 6.13
CA PRO A 277 -19.16 17.31 5.15
C PRO A 277 -18.86 18.72 5.70
N PHE A 278 -18.86 18.89 7.02
CA PHE A 278 -18.51 20.15 7.68
C PHE A 278 -17.01 20.47 7.53
N GLY A 279 -16.12 19.47 7.60
CA GLY A 279 -14.68 19.67 7.53
C GLY A 279 -14.03 19.22 6.22
N ALA A 280 -14.63 18.28 5.51
CA ALA A 280 -14.07 17.70 4.30
C ALA A 280 -13.93 18.71 3.16
N CYS A 281 -12.81 18.65 2.43
CA CYS A 281 -12.65 19.37 1.17
C CYS A 281 -13.80 19.01 0.22
N PRO A 282 -14.52 20.01 -0.35
CA PRO A 282 -15.69 19.75 -1.18
C PRO A 282 -15.35 19.06 -2.52
N GLU A 283 -14.14 19.28 -3.06
CA GLU A 283 -13.71 18.71 -4.33
C GLU A 283 -13.37 17.22 -4.24
N CYS A 284 -12.55 16.82 -3.27
CA CYS A 284 -12.16 15.42 -3.09
C CYS A 284 -13.01 14.68 -2.04
N THR A 285 -14.01 15.34 -1.45
CA THR A 285 -14.88 14.77 -0.41
C THR A 285 -14.11 14.11 0.76
N GLY A 286 -12.96 14.68 1.12
CA GLY A 286 -12.10 14.23 2.21
C GLY A 286 -11.16 13.06 1.87
N ILE A 287 -11.00 12.69 0.60
CA ILE A 287 -10.06 11.66 0.16
C ILE A 287 -8.62 12.21 0.13
N GLY A 288 -8.44 13.48 -0.26
CA GLY A 288 -7.14 14.14 -0.36
C GLY A 288 -6.47 13.99 -1.72
N THR A 289 -6.88 13.02 -2.50
CA THR A 289 -6.36 12.70 -3.83
C THR A 289 -7.49 12.58 -4.83
N ARG A 290 -7.16 12.60 -6.11
CA ARG A 290 -8.07 12.28 -7.21
C ARG A 290 -7.35 11.54 -8.32
N MET A 291 -8.08 10.72 -9.05
CA MET A 291 -7.57 10.06 -10.25
C MET A 291 -7.56 11.04 -11.41
N GLU A 292 -6.40 11.34 -11.95
CA GLU A 292 -6.23 12.14 -13.16
C GLU A 292 -5.60 11.35 -14.29
N VAL A 293 -6.03 11.64 -15.51
CA VAL A 293 -5.47 11.01 -16.72
C VAL A 293 -4.07 11.57 -16.95
N ASP A 294 -3.09 10.67 -17.00
CA ASP A 294 -1.68 11.03 -17.18
C ASP A 294 -1.30 10.96 -18.67
N PRO A 295 -0.83 12.07 -19.26
CA PRO A 295 -0.35 12.09 -20.63
C PRO A 295 0.80 11.13 -20.93
N GLU A 296 1.68 10.84 -19.94
CA GLU A 296 2.79 9.88 -20.08
C GLU A 296 2.29 8.44 -20.20
N LEU A 297 1.16 8.11 -19.55
CA LEU A 297 0.51 6.80 -19.66
C LEU A 297 -0.30 6.68 -20.97
N ILE A 298 -0.74 7.81 -21.54
CA ILE A 298 -1.37 7.83 -22.87
C ILE A 298 -0.35 7.63 -23.96
N VAL A 299 0.84 8.25 -23.85
CA VAL A 299 1.94 8.16 -24.80
C VAL A 299 3.16 7.58 -24.06
N PRO A 300 3.17 6.25 -23.83
CA PRO A 300 4.25 5.62 -23.05
C PRO A 300 5.60 5.61 -23.77
N ASP A 301 5.58 5.68 -25.11
CA ASP A 301 6.77 5.71 -25.96
C ASP A 301 6.67 6.90 -26.92
N PRO A 302 7.30 8.04 -26.59
CA PRO A 302 7.25 9.24 -27.39
C PRO A 302 8.07 9.17 -28.69
N ASP A 303 8.93 8.16 -28.85
CA ASP A 303 9.73 7.93 -30.05
C ASP A 303 8.93 7.21 -31.14
N LYS A 304 7.78 6.60 -30.81
CA LYS A 304 6.84 6.06 -31.79
C LYS A 304 6.07 7.16 -32.51
N SER A 305 5.80 6.91 -33.79
CA SER A 305 4.91 7.72 -34.61
C SER A 305 3.43 7.43 -34.30
N LEU A 306 2.54 8.31 -34.73
CA LEU A 306 1.08 8.12 -34.60
C LEU A 306 0.61 6.90 -35.42
N ASP A 307 1.22 6.62 -36.56
CA ASP A 307 0.94 5.48 -37.42
C ASP A 307 1.36 4.16 -36.76
N GLU A 308 2.43 4.16 -35.97
CA GLU A 308 2.89 3.05 -35.14
C GLU A 308 2.07 2.89 -33.87
N GLY A 309 1.21 3.84 -33.53
CA GLY A 309 0.30 3.80 -32.40
C GLY A 309 0.83 4.45 -31.12
N ALA A 310 1.55 5.57 -31.22
CA ALA A 310 2.06 6.34 -30.09
C ALA A 310 0.98 6.62 -29.03
N ILE A 311 -0.29 6.89 -29.45
CA ILE A 311 -1.42 7.11 -28.54
C ILE A 311 -2.04 5.74 -28.17
N HIS A 312 -1.59 5.19 -27.07
CA HIS A 312 -1.90 3.82 -26.66
C HIS A 312 -3.41 3.49 -26.51
N PRO A 313 -4.29 4.34 -25.93
CA PRO A 313 -5.73 4.04 -25.84
C PRO A 313 -6.40 3.77 -27.19
N TRP A 314 -5.83 4.26 -28.27
CA TRP A 314 -6.34 4.18 -29.64
C TRP A 314 -5.60 3.18 -30.54
N SER A 315 -4.53 2.57 -30.05
CA SER A 315 -3.63 1.72 -30.87
C SER A 315 -4.11 0.29 -31.10
N HIS A 316 -5.19 -0.18 -30.44
CA HIS A 316 -5.61 -1.57 -30.44
C HIS A 316 -7.09 -1.78 -30.79
N GLY A 317 -7.39 -2.93 -31.43
CA GLY A 317 -8.75 -3.39 -31.71
C GLY A 317 -9.53 -2.54 -32.72
N HIS A 318 -10.86 -2.57 -32.63
CA HIS A 318 -11.76 -1.86 -33.56
C HIS A 318 -11.65 -0.32 -33.48
N THR A 319 -11.02 0.21 -32.45
CA THR A 319 -10.82 1.66 -32.27
C THR A 319 -9.68 2.19 -33.13
N LYS A 320 -8.69 1.38 -33.49
CA LYS A 320 -7.51 1.78 -34.26
C LYS A 320 -7.89 2.47 -35.60
N ASP A 321 -8.72 1.81 -36.38
CA ASP A 321 -9.12 2.36 -37.69
C ASP A 321 -9.98 3.63 -37.60
N TYR A 322 -10.80 3.73 -36.57
CA TYR A 322 -11.62 4.91 -36.30
C TYR A 322 -10.76 6.12 -35.91
N PHE A 323 -9.90 5.95 -34.89
CA PHE A 323 -9.05 7.04 -34.45
C PHE A 323 -7.93 7.37 -35.43
N GLY A 324 -7.39 6.41 -36.18
CA GLY A 324 -6.43 6.66 -37.25
C GLY A 324 -6.97 7.64 -38.32
N ARG A 325 -8.25 7.49 -38.69
CA ARG A 325 -8.93 8.44 -39.61
C ARG A 325 -9.12 9.81 -38.98
N LEU A 326 -9.49 9.89 -37.72
CA LEU A 326 -9.62 11.15 -36.98
C LEU A 326 -8.28 11.87 -36.84
N ILE A 327 -7.20 11.14 -36.51
CA ILE A 327 -5.82 11.66 -36.42
C ILE A 327 -5.37 12.17 -37.79
N GLY A 328 -5.62 11.42 -38.88
CA GLY A 328 -5.30 11.85 -40.23
C GLY A 328 -6.02 13.14 -40.65
N ALA A 329 -7.33 13.26 -40.34
CA ALA A 329 -8.09 14.49 -40.58
C ALA A 329 -7.58 15.69 -39.74
N LEU A 330 -7.16 15.45 -38.50
CA LEU A 330 -6.54 16.47 -37.65
C LEU A 330 -5.16 16.88 -38.19
N ALA A 331 -4.39 15.92 -38.69
CA ALA A 331 -3.07 16.15 -39.28
C ALA A 331 -3.17 17.05 -40.53
N GLU A 332 -4.16 16.78 -41.40
CA GLU A 332 -4.47 17.62 -42.57
C GLU A 332 -4.88 19.05 -42.15
N ALA A 333 -5.74 19.16 -41.13
CA ALA A 333 -6.24 20.46 -40.64
C ALA A 333 -5.17 21.32 -39.97
N LEU A 334 -4.24 20.71 -39.26
CA LEU A 334 -3.19 21.41 -38.50
C LEU A 334 -1.83 21.44 -39.22
N GLY A 335 -1.66 20.71 -40.35
CA GLY A 335 -0.46 20.71 -41.18
C GLY A 335 0.74 19.97 -40.51
N PHE A 336 0.51 18.78 -39.94
CA PHE A 336 1.59 17.94 -39.37
C PHE A 336 1.59 16.52 -39.99
N ARG A 337 2.69 15.83 -39.86
CA ARG A 337 2.86 14.44 -40.37
C ARG A 337 2.58 13.43 -39.28
N THR A 338 2.00 12.27 -39.62
CA THR A 338 1.65 11.18 -38.69
C THR A 338 2.75 10.11 -38.56
N ASP A 339 3.70 10.11 -39.49
CA ASP A 339 4.81 9.13 -39.60
C ASP A 339 6.10 9.53 -38.85
N ILE A 340 6.12 10.70 -38.18
CA ILE A 340 7.24 11.15 -37.36
C ILE A 340 7.00 10.83 -35.87
N PRO A 341 8.07 10.63 -35.06
CA PRO A 341 7.95 10.42 -33.63
C PRO A 341 7.05 11.45 -32.94
N PHE A 342 6.27 11.02 -31.95
CA PHE A 342 5.38 11.90 -31.19
C PHE A 342 6.16 13.07 -30.54
N ALA A 343 7.37 12.81 -30.03
CA ALA A 343 8.27 13.82 -29.46
C ALA A 343 8.63 14.91 -30.48
N GLY A 344 8.76 14.58 -31.77
CA GLY A 344 9.07 15.48 -32.87
C GLY A 344 7.89 16.27 -33.41
N LEU A 345 6.64 15.98 -32.96
CA LEU A 345 5.46 16.72 -33.40
C LEU A 345 5.47 18.17 -32.85
N PRO A 346 4.95 19.14 -33.62
CA PRO A 346 4.74 20.51 -33.12
C PRO A 346 3.93 20.52 -31.82
N GLN A 347 4.27 21.39 -30.86
CA GLN A 347 3.58 21.50 -29.58
C GLN A 347 2.06 21.68 -29.72
N ARG A 348 1.62 22.45 -30.74
CA ARG A 348 0.21 22.65 -31.08
C ARG A 348 -0.47 21.32 -31.43
N ALA A 349 0.18 20.45 -32.20
CA ALA A 349 -0.35 19.15 -32.60
C ALA A 349 -0.42 18.21 -31.38
N ARG A 350 0.65 18.13 -30.57
CA ARG A 350 0.67 17.34 -29.32
C ARG A 350 -0.44 17.76 -28.37
N LYS A 351 -0.64 19.07 -28.17
CA LYS A 351 -1.72 19.60 -27.32
C LYS A 351 -3.11 19.25 -27.88
N ALA A 352 -3.32 19.33 -29.19
CA ALA A 352 -4.58 18.96 -29.83
C ALA A 352 -4.87 17.46 -29.70
N LEU A 353 -3.88 16.60 -29.91
CA LEU A 353 -3.99 15.15 -29.77
C LEU A 353 -4.34 14.72 -28.34
N LEU A 354 -3.73 15.35 -27.35
CA LEU A 354 -3.96 15.02 -25.94
C LEU A 354 -5.25 15.64 -25.39
N HIS A 355 -5.47 16.93 -25.59
CA HIS A 355 -6.55 17.67 -24.91
C HIS A 355 -7.72 18.07 -25.83
N GLY A 356 -7.66 17.70 -27.11
CA GLY A 356 -8.70 18.02 -28.06
C GLY A 356 -8.47 19.35 -28.81
N HIS A 357 -9.27 19.58 -29.82
CA HIS A 357 -9.23 20.78 -30.65
C HIS A 357 -10.63 21.36 -30.86
N LYS A 358 -10.77 22.68 -30.75
CA LYS A 358 -12.05 23.38 -30.87
C LYS A 358 -12.60 23.37 -32.30
N THR A 359 -11.72 23.30 -33.32
CA THR A 359 -12.16 23.29 -34.74
C THR A 359 -12.66 21.91 -35.14
N GLN A 360 -13.77 21.86 -35.83
CA GLN A 360 -14.27 20.63 -36.40
C GLN A 360 -13.37 20.15 -37.54
N VAL A 361 -13.10 18.83 -37.57
CA VAL A 361 -12.30 18.15 -38.58
C VAL A 361 -13.21 17.38 -39.56
N GLU A 362 -12.93 17.45 -40.87
CA GLU A 362 -13.65 16.70 -41.91
C GLU A 362 -13.02 15.31 -42.07
N VAL A 363 -13.74 14.28 -41.64
CA VAL A 363 -13.29 12.89 -41.77
C VAL A 363 -13.82 12.28 -43.03
N ARG A 364 -12.93 11.79 -43.91
CA ARG A 364 -13.27 11.07 -45.16
C ARG A 364 -13.00 9.60 -44.99
N TYR A 365 -13.97 8.74 -45.35
CA TYR A 365 -13.75 7.28 -45.28
C TYR A 365 -14.54 6.57 -46.37
N ARG A 366 -14.02 5.41 -46.79
CA ARG A 366 -14.75 4.48 -47.67
C ARG A 366 -15.51 3.46 -46.84
N ASN A 367 -16.83 3.36 -47.06
CA ASN A 367 -17.63 2.35 -46.39
C ASN A 367 -17.36 0.96 -46.98
N ARG A 368 -17.90 -0.10 -46.37
CA ARG A 368 -17.76 -1.50 -46.80
C ARG A 368 -18.23 -1.77 -48.23
N TYR A 369 -18.97 -0.86 -48.84
CA TYR A 369 -19.46 -0.89 -50.23
C TYR A 369 -18.59 -0.06 -51.17
N GLY A 370 -17.41 0.43 -50.75
CA GLY A 370 -16.50 1.22 -51.57
C GLY A 370 -16.93 2.68 -51.81
N ARG A 371 -18.07 3.14 -51.28
CA ARG A 371 -18.55 4.53 -51.43
C ARG A 371 -17.85 5.46 -50.46
N GLU A 372 -17.39 6.58 -50.94
CA GLU A 372 -16.76 7.64 -50.13
C GLU A 372 -17.86 8.37 -49.32
N ARG A 373 -17.61 8.55 -48.04
CA ARG A 373 -18.46 9.26 -47.11
C ARG A 373 -17.63 10.33 -46.40
N ARG A 374 -18.26 11.46 -46.08
CA ARG A 374 -17.67 12.56 -45.32
C ARG A 374 -18.56 12.90 -44.14
N TYR A 375 -17.96 13.20 -43.01
CA TYR A 375 -18.67 13.79 -41.88
C TYR A 375 -17.72 14.71 -41.12
N THR A 376 -18.30 15.71 -40.45
CA THR A 376 -17.57 16.70 -39.68
C THR A 376 -17.77 16.42 -38.19
N THR A 377 -16.70 16.39 -37.42
CA THR A 377 -16.77 16.14 -35.99
C THR A 377 -15.71 16.95 -35.22
N ALA A 378 -15.97 17.20 -33.95
CA ALA A 378 -14.96 17.76 -33.07
C ALA A 378 -13.94 16.69 -32.67
N PHE A 379 -12.68 17.09 -32.52
CA PHE A 379 -11.62 16.19 -32.05
C PHE A 379 -11.54 16.24 -30.52
N GLU A 380 -12.02 15.20 -29.85
CA GLU A 380 -12.18 15.14 -28.41
C GLU A 380 -10.83 15.20 -27.67
N GLY A 381 -9.76 14.58 -28.22
CA GLY A 381 -8.49 14.38 -27.55
C GLY A 381 -8.45 13.12 -26.67
N ALA A 382 -7.23 12.61 -26.42
CA ALA A 382 -7.03 11.35 -25.72
C ALA A 382 -7.34 11.43 -24.21
N VAL A 383 -7.00 12.55 -23.56
CA VAL A 383 -7.27 12.77 -22.12
C VAL A 383 -8.78 12.84 -21.83
N PRO A 384 -9.58 13.69 -22.51
CA PRO A 384 -11.04 13.69 -22.32
C PRO A 384 -11.69 12.35 -22.68
N PHE A 385 -11.22 11.69 -23.74
CA PHE A 385 -11.70 10.37 -24.14
C PHE A 385 -11.56 9.33 -23.02
N VAL A 386 -10.36 9.21 -22.42
CA VAL A 386 -10.10 8.27 -21.32
C VAL A 386 -10.98 8.62 -20.12
N LYS A 387 -11.06 9.91 -19.74
CA LYS A 387 -11.86 10.39 -18.60
C LYS A 387 -13.35 10.04 -18.79
N ARG A 388 -13.91 10.30 -19.96
CA ARG A 388 -15.30 9.98 -20.28
C ARG A 388 -15.55 8.47 -20.27
N ARG A 389 -14.66 7.68 -20.91
CA ARG A 389 -14.81 6.21 -20.96
C ARG A 389 -14.66 5.55 -19.60
N HIS A 390 -13.86 6.12 -18.71
CA HIS A 390 -13.77 5.67 -17.31
C HIS A 390 -15.07 5.93 -16.56
N SER A 391 -15.65 7.14 -16.70
CA SER A 391 -16.91 7.51 -16.01
C SER A 391 -18.14 6.76 -16.54
N GLU A 392 -18.16 6.42 -17.83
CA GLU A 392 -19.24 5.70 -18.50
C GLU A 392 -19.08 4.16 -18.45
N ALA A 393 -18.04 3.64 -17.78
CA ALA A 393 -17.76 2.20 -17.77
C ALA A 393 -18.81 1.43 -16.94
N GLU A 394 -19.56 0.52 -17.58
CA GLU A 394 -20.61 -0.31 -16.99
C GLU A 394 -20.04 -1.56 -16.26
N SER A 395 -18.81 -1.98 -16.59
CA SER A 395 -18.15 -3.13 -15.98
C SER A 395 -16.84 -2.75 -15.30
N ASP A 396 -16.51 -3.43 -14.19
CA ASP A 396 -15.27 -3.22 -13.44
C ASP A 396 -14.02 -3.46 -14.32
N SER A 397 -14.05 -4.48 -15.17
CA SER A 397 -12.97 -4.77 -16.12
C SER A 397 -12.75 -3.64 -17.13
N SER A 398 -13.84 -2.97 -17.59
CA SER A 398 -13.74 -1.79 -18.46
C SER A 398 -13.18 -0.59 -17.70
N ARG A 399 -13.61 -0.39 -16.47
CA ARG A 399 -13.14 0.68 -15.59
C ARG A 399 -11.65 0.52 -15.28
N GLU A 400 -11.21 -0.66 -14.83
CA GLU A 400 -9.79 -0.98 -14.57
C GLU A 400 -8.90 -0.74 -15.81
N ARG A 401 -9.41 -1.04 -17.01
CA ARG A 401 -8.68 -0.78 -18.26
C ARG A 401 -8.38 0.71 -18.46
N PHE A 402 -9.32 1.60 -18.15
CA PHE A 402 -9.13 3.05 -18.31
C PHE A 402 -8.40 3.65 -17.10
N GLU A 403 -8.55 3.10 -15.90
CA GLU A 403 -7.72 3.44 -14.73
C GLU A 403 -6.23 3.24 -14.99
N GLY A 404 -5.85 2.26 -15.81
CA GLY A 404 -4.46 2.06 -16.26
C GLY A 404 -3.85 3.21 -17.05
N TYR A 405 -4.61 4.28 -17.39
CA TYR A 405 -4.12 5.54 -17.96
C TYR A 405 -4.24 6.72 -17.00
N MET A 406 -4.58 6.44 -15.75
CA MET A 406 -4.77 7.47 -14.73
C MET A 406 -3.76 7.33 -13.61
N ARG A 407 -3.44 8.44 -12.96
CA ARG A 407 -2.57 8.50 -11.80
C ARG A 407 -3.32 9.16 -10.66
N GLU A 408 -3.10 8.66 -9.45
CA GLU A 408 -3.56 9.32 -8.25
C GLU A 408 -2.68 10.53 -7.97
N VAL A 409 -3.28 11.72 -7.96
CA VAL A 409 -2.59 12.99 -7.71
C VAL A 409 -3.23 13.70 -6.50
N PRO A 410 -2.46 14.50 -5.75
CA PRO A 410 -3.04 15.34 -4.69
C PRO A 410 -4.18 16.20 -5.23
N CYS A 411 -5.24 16.34 -4.48
CA CYS A 411 -6.36 17.20 -4.85
C CYS A 411 -5.90 18.66 -4.98
N PRO A 412 -6.13 19.36 -6.08
CA PRO A 412 -5.61 20.71 -6.30
C PRO A 412 -6.22 21.77 -5.36
N SER A 413 -7.39 21.51 -4.78
CA SER A 413 -8.06 22.44 -3.85
C SER A 413 -7.53 22.33 -2.43
N CYS A 414 -7.15 21.13 -1.97
CA CYS A 414 -6.66 20.93 -0.61
C CYS A 414 -5.22 20.43 -0.54
N GLU A 415 -4.53 20.26 -1.68
CA GLU A 415 -3.14 19.81 -1.77
C GLU A 415 -2.82 18.56 -0.93
N GLY A 416 -3.81 17.65 -0.82
CA GLY A 416 -3.67 16.41 -0.05
C GLY A 416 -4.09 16.51 1.42
N THR A 417 -4.38 17.70 1.97
CA THR A 417 -4.75 17.88 3.40
C THR A 417 -6.12 17.33 3.76
N ARG A 418 -7.00 17.05 2.77
CA ARG A 418 -8.36 16.49 2.92
C ARG A 418 -9.39 17.45 3.50
N LEU A 419 -8.99 18.61 4.02
CA LEU A 419 -9.80 19.56 4.79
C LEU A 419 -10.08 20.85 4.03
N LYS A 420 -11.12 21.57 4.47
CA LYS A 420 -11.43 22.93 3.96
C LYS A 420 -10.36 23.93 4.39
N PRO A 421 -10.07 24.99 3.60
CA PRO A 421 -9.11 26.04 3.97
C PRO A 421 -9.42 26.72 5.32
N VAL A 422 -10.70 26.91 5.62
CA VAL A 422 -11.18 27.49 6.89
C VAL A 422 -10.73 26.65 8.10
N VAL A 423 -10.77 25.33 7.99
CA VAL A 423 -10.34 24.40 9.05
C VAL A 423 -8.82 24.43 9.21
N LEU A 424 -8.10 24.53 8.10
CA LEU A 424 -6.63 24.62 8.09
C LEU A 424 -6.11 25.92 8.69
N ALA A 425 -6.92 26.97 8.64
CA ALA A 425 -6.60 28.26 9.26
C ALA A 425 -6.75 28.28 10.79
N VAL A 426 -7.20 27.18 11.41
CA VAL A 426 -7.22 27.03 12.88
C VAL A 426 -5.91 26.40 13.33
N THR A 427 -5.16 27.08 14.20
CA THR A 427 -3.82 26.63 14.61
C THR A 427 -3.70 26.44 16.13
N VAL A 428 -2.86 25.49 16.52
CA VAL A 428 -2.34 25.30 17.88
C VAL A 428 -0.83 25.54 17.81
N MET A 429 -0.33 26.51 18.56
CA MET A 429 1.07 26.95 18.50
C MET A 429 1.58 27.24 17.07
N GLY A 430 0.69 27.83 16.24
CA GLY A 430 1.02 28.20 14.86
C GLY A 430 0.97 27.07 13.84
N ARG A 431 0.56 25.87 14.23
CA ARG A 431 0.42 24.72 13.32
C ARG A 431 -1.04 24.30 13.17
N SER A 432 -1.44 24.00 11.94
CA SER A 432 -2.76 23.43 11.60
C SER A 432 -2.84 21.94 11.97
N ILE A 433 -4.06 21.39 12.06
CA ILE A 433 -4.27 19.96 12.30
C ILE A 433 -3.66 19.09 11.19
N ALA A 434 -3.65 19.56 9.95
CA ALA A 434 -3.05 18.85 8.83
C ALA A 434 -1.52 18.79 8.94
N GLU A 435 -0.87 19.91 9.32
CA GLU A 435 0.57 19.95 9.55
C GLU A 435 0.97 19.03 10.71
N VAL A 436 0.25 19.05 11.83
CA VAL A 436 0.50 18.15 12.97
C VAL A 436 0.31 16.68 12.55
N SER A 437 -0.73 16.38 11.76
CA SER A 437 -0.97 15.01 11.29
C SER A 437 0.05 14.53 10.25
N SER A 438 0.76 15.44 9.56
CA SER A 438 1.79 15.11 8.57
C SER A 438 3.17 14.88 9.20
N MET A 439 3.37 15.27 10.46
CA MET A 439 4.60 14.97 11.21
C MET A 439 4.77 13.45 11.39
N SER A 440 6.00 12.99 11.59
CA SER A 440 6.24 11.66 12.12
C SER A 440 5.59 11.50 13.50
N ILE A 441 5.27 10.26 13.89
CA ILE A 441 4.69 9.98 15.23
C ILE A 441 5.63 10.49 16.33
N SER A 442 6.95 10.34 16.15
CA SER A 442 7.95 10.89 17.06
C SER A 442 7.86 12.42 17.16
N ASP A 443 7.96 13.12 16.01
CA ASP A 443 7.90 14.59 15.97
C ASP A 443 6.56 15.13 16.51
N CYS A 444 5.46 14.40 16.26
CA CYS A 444 4.14 14.75 16.78
C CYS A 444 4.11 14.62 18.31
N ALA A 445 4.70 13.57 18.87
CA ALA A 445 4.78 13.37 20.33
C ALA A 445 5.62 14.47 20.99
N ASP A 446 6.77 14.82 20.40
CA ASP A 446 7.65 15.88 20.88
C ASP A 446 6.92 17.25 20.82
N PHE A 447 6.29 17.57 19.68
CA PHE A 447 5.51 18.81 19.53
C PHE A 447 4.40 18.93 20.57
N LEU A 448 3.63 17.86 20.81
CA LEU A 448 2.54 17.88 21.79
C LEU A 448 3.04 17.90 23.25
N GLY A 449 4.22 17.33 23.52
CA GLY A 449 4.90 17.37 24.83
C GLY A 449 5.45 18.75 25.18
N GLU A 450 5.88 19.54 24.19
CA GLU A 450 6.48 20.87 24.36
C GLU A 450 5.49 22.03 24.29
N LEU A 451 4.17 21.78 24.21
CA LEU A 451 3.15 22.80 24.07
C LEU A 451 3.19 23.79 25.24
N LYS A 452 3.48 25.09 24.95
CA LYS A 452 3.42 26.21 25.89
C LYS A 452 2.02 26.77 25.96
N LEU A 453 1.17 26.18 26.80
CA LEU A 453 -0.24 26.56 26.97
C LEU A 453 -0.44 27.59 28.10
N THR A 454 -1.47 28.43 27.95
CA THR A 454 -1.93 29.27 29.05
C THR A 454 -2.49 28.39 30.18
N ALA A 455 -2.60 28.92 31.41
CA ALA A 455 -3.15 28.16 32.55
C ALA A 455 -4.58 27.64 32.26
N ARG A 456 -5.39 28.40 31.52
CA ARG A 456 -6.74 28.02 31.08
C ARG A 456 -6.67 26.86 30.07
N ASP A 457 -5.88 27.02 29.00
CA ASP A 457 -5.80 26.04 27.92
C ASP A 457 -5.18 24.74 28.42
N LYS A 458 -4.21 24.81 29.35
CA LYS A 458 -3.64 23.65 30.00
C LYS A 458 -4.70 22.83 30.74
N LYS A 459 -5.57 23.49 31.52
CA LYS A 459 -6.65 22.80 32.24
C LYS A 459 -7.69 22.16 31.30
N ILE A 460 -7.94 22.79 30.15
CA ILE A 460 -8.86 22.26 29.14
C ILE A 460 -8.23 21.04 28.41
N ALA A 461 -6.96 21.11 28.01
CA ALA A 461 -6.27 20.14 27.17
C ALA A 461 -5.68 18.96 27.95
N GLU A 462 -5.51 19.06 29.28
CA GLU A 462 -4.76 18.08 30.11
C GLU A 462 -5.16 16.63 29.86
N ARG A 463 -6.46 16.33 29.90
CA ARG A 463 -6.96 14.96 29.69
C ARG A 463 -6.76 14.48 28.23
N VAL A 464 -7.02 15.38 27.28
CA VAL A 464 -6.87 15.07 25.85
C VAL A 464 -5.41 14.81 25.51
N LEU A 465 -4.49 15.65 25.99
CA LEU A 465 -3.04 15.49 25.78
C LEU A 465 -2.51 14.22 26.42
N LYS A 466 -3.00 13.86 27.61
CA LYS A 466 -2.62 12.59 28.25
C LYS A 466 -2.96 11.39 27.34
N GLU A 467 -4.21 11.31 26.88
CA GLU A 467 -4.69 10.23 26.01
C GLU A 467 -3.95 10.17 24.67
N VAL A 468 -3.68 11.32 24.04
CA VAL A 468 -2.92 11.38 22.79
C VAL A 468 -1.48 10.89 23.01
N ASN A 469 -0.79 11.41 24.04
CA ASN A 469 0.60 11.07 24.29
C ASN A 469 0.77 9.59 24.67
N GLU A 470 -0.16 8.98 25.39
CA GLU A 470 -0.15 7.56 25.69
C GLU A 470 -0.26 6.73 24.40
N ARG A 471 -1.18 7.07 23.48
CA ARG A 471 -1.34 6.39 22.20
C ARG A 471 -0.13 6.55 21.28
N LEU A 472 0.42 7.77 21.19
CA LEU A 472 1.63 8.03 20.41
C LEU A 472 2.82 7.24 20.98
N ARG A 473 2.97 7.19 22.30
CA ARG A 473 4.02 6.40 22.95
C ARG A 473 3.92 4.92 22.61
N PHE A 474 2.70 4.32 22.63
CA PHE A 474 2.54 2.92 22.22
C PHE A 474 2.95 2.67 20.76
N LEU A 475 2.67 3.61 19.87
CA LEU A 475 3.11 3.52 18.48
C LEU A 475 4.64 3.60 18.34
N VAL A 476 5.29 4.44 19.14
CA VAL A 476 6.76 4.51 19.21
C VAL A 476 7.34 3.21 19.79
N ASP A 477 6.74 2.68 20.86
CA ASP A 477 7.18 1.45 21.54
C ASP A 477 7.13 0.22 20.61
N VAL A 478 6.20 0.18 19.63
CA VAL A 478 6.14 -0.89 18.61
C VAL A 478 6.98 -0.60 17.36
N GLY A 479 7.83 0.44 17.36
CA GLY A 479 8.73 0.77 16.26
C GLY A 479 8.06 1.41 15.04
N LEU A 480 6.98 2.21 15.24
CA LEU A 480 6.28 2.95 14.19
C LEU A 480 6.50 4.47 14.27
N ASP A 481 7.56 4.90 14.92
CA ASP A 481 7.96 6.28 15.15
C ASP A 481 8.11 7.11 13.87
N TYR A 482 8.50 6.48 12.77
CA TYR A 482 8.70 7.09 11.45
C TYR A 482 7.43 7.34 10.63
N LEU A 483 6.30 6.72 10.98
CA LEU A 483 5.03 6.90 10.26
C LEU A 483 4.41 8.28 10.57
N SER A 484 3.62 8.81 9.63
CA SER A 484 2.78 9.98 9.87
C SER A 484 1.32 9.61 10.11
N LEU A 485 0.62 10.41 10.92
CA LEU A 485 -0.79 10.16 11.25
C LEU A 485 -1.74 10.29 10.05
N ASN A 486 -1.37 11.09 9.03
CA ASN A 486 -2.16 11.29 7.82
C ASN A 486 -1.94 10.18 6.77
N ARG A 487 -0.98 9.26 6.97
CA ARG A 487 -0.69 8.17 6.02
C ARG A 487 -1.91 7.28 5.84
N ALA A 488 -2.29 7.04 4.59
CA ALA A 488 -3.45 6.23 4.26
C ALA A 488 -3.23 4.76 4.66
N ALA A 489 -4.24 4.15 5.27
CA ALA A 489 -4.16 2.75 5.75
C ALA A 489 -3.87 1.74 4.64
N GLY A 490 -4.36 2.00 3.43
CA GLY A 490 -4.12 1.13 2.26
C GLY A 490 -2.67 1.12 1.75
N THR A 491 -1.82 2.07 2.20
CA THR A 491 -0.39 2.15 1.83
C THR A 491 0.54 1.49 2.86
N LEU A 492 -0.03 0.98 3.96
CA LEU A 492 0.74 0.32 5.01
C LEU A 492 1.12 -1.10 4.58
N SER A 493 2.32 -1.52 4.95
CA SER A 493 2.70 -2.94 4.89
C SER A 493 1.87 -3.78 5.87
N GLY A 494 1.81 -5.10 5.63
CA GLY A 494 1.09 -6.01 6.54
C GLY A 494 1.59 -5.91 7.98
N GLY A 495 2.90 -5.86 8.19
CA GLY A 495 3.50 -5.72 9.52
C GLY A 495 3.24 -4.35 10.17
N GLU A 496 3.28 -3.23 9.41
CA GLU A 496 2.90 -1.90 9.93
C GLU A 496 1.46 -1.88 10.43
N ALA A 497 0.52 -2.41 9.63
CA ALA A 497 -0.90 -2.46 10.00
C ALA A 497 -1.14 -3.34 11.24
N GLN A 498 -0.45 -4.46 11.36
CA GLN A 498 -0.54 -5.36 12.51
C GLN A 498 -0.02 -4.68 13.78
N ARG A 499 1.13 -4.00 13.72
CA ARG A 499 1.69 -3.26 14.87
C ARG A 499 0.82 -2.08 15.30
N ILE A 500 0.17 -1.38 14.37
CA ILE A 500 -0.83 -0.35 14.70
C ILE A 500 -1.96 -0.96 15.53
N ARG A 501 -2.48 -2.14 15.15
CA ARG A 501 -3.52 -2.83 15.94
C ARG A 501 -3.00 -3.25 17.31
N LEU A 502 -1.78 -3.80 17.36
CA LEU A 502 -1.15 -4.17 18.63
C LEU A 502 -1.04 -2.96 19.57
N ALA A 503 -0.52 -1.82 19.08
CA ALA A 503 -0.43 -0.59 19.84
C ALA A 503 -1.80 -0.10 20.34
N THR A 504 -2.84 -0.18 19.50
CA THR A 504 -4.21 0.20 19.86
C THR A 504 -4.78 -0.71 20.95
N GLN A 505 -4.53 -2.01 20.90
CA GLN A 505 -4.99 -2.98 21.92
C GLN A 505 -4.28 -2.80 23.26
N ILE A 506 -2.96 -2.54 23.24
CA ILE A 506 -2.20 -2.22 24.47
C ILE A 506 -2.72 -0.94 25.10
N GLY A 507 -3.00 0.08 24.28
CA GLY A 507 -3.58 1.35 24.71
C GLY A 507 -4.97 1.22 25.37
N SER A 508 -5.70 0.11 25.11
CA SER A 508 -6.98 -0.16 25.77
C SER A 508 -6.85 -0.54 27.26
N GLY A 509 -5.63 -0.93 27.72
CA GLY A 509 -5.35 -1.28 29.12
C GLY A 509 -6.11 -2.51 29.61
N LEU A 510 -6.55 -3.41 28.72
CA LEU A 510 -7.28 -4.62 29.08
C LEU A 510 -6.37 -5.61 29.84
N VAL A 511 -6.92 -6.23 30.88
CA VAL A 511 -6.25 -7.19 31.76
C VAL A 511 -7.03 -8.51 31.77
N GLY A 512 -6.30 -9.63 31.83
CA GLY A 512 -6.90 -10.96 31.85
C GLY A 512 -7.45 -11.41 30.49
N VAL A 513 -6.92 -10.88 29.41
CA VAL A 513 -7.27 -11.19 28.02
C VAL A 513 -6.30 -12.21 27.43
N LEU A 514 -6.80 -13.05 26.53
CA LEU A 514 -6.00 -13.93 25.70
C LEU A 514 -5.72 -13.23 24.36
N TYR A 515 -4.48 -12.82 24.11
CA TYR A 515 -4.04 -12.28 22.83
C TYR A 515 -3.45 -13.39 21.97
N VAL A 516 -3.90 -13.48 20.72
CA VAL A 516 -3.35 -14.42 19.72
C VAL A 516 -2.78 -13.59 18.56
N LEU A 517 -1.46 -13.68 18.35
CA LEU A 517 -0.70 -12.90 17.37
C LEU A 517 -0.10 -13.81 16.31
N ASP A 518 -0.17 -13.38 15.03
CA ASP A 518 0.39 -14.09 13.88
C ASP A 518 1.66 -13.37 13.39
N GLU A 519 2.84 -13.93 13.71
CA GLU A 519 4.15 -13.46 13.24
C GLU A 519 4.35 -11.93 13.36
N PRO A 520 4.25 -11.35 14.56
CA PRO A 520 4.32 -9.90 14.74
C PRO A 520 5.69 -9.28 14.43
N SER A 521 6.78 -10.08 14.35
CA SER A 521 8.13 -9.64 13.97
C SER A 521 8.33 -9.41 12.48
N ILE A 522 7.33 -9.71 11.64
CA ILE A 522 7.41 -9.60 10.17
C ILE A 522 7.84 -8.20 9.71
N GLY A 523 8.83 -8.16 8.79
CA GLY A 523 9.33 -6.93 8.18
C GLY A 523 10.05 -6.00 9.15
N LEU A 524 10.45 -6.50 10.32
CA LEU A 524 11.25 -5.77 11.29
C LEU A 524 12.75 -6.02 11.12
N HIS A 525 13.49 -4.93 11.18
CA HIS A 525 14.93 -5.02 11.44
C HIS A 525 15.17 -5.51 12.88
N GLN A 526 16.28 -6.22 13.14
CA GLN A 526 16.60 -6.78 14.46
C GLN A 526 16.54 -5.74 15.59
N ARG A 527 16.99 -4.51 15.32
CA ARG A 527 16.88 -3.38 16.25
C ARG A 527 15.43 -3.09 16.69
N ASP A 528 14.51 -3.11 15.73
CA ASP A 528 13.10 -2.76 15.97
C ASP A 528 12.36 -3.95 16.61
N ASN A 529 12.82 -5.19 16.35
CA ASN A 529 12.28 -6.40 16.94
C ASN A 529 12.45 -6.43 18.47
N HIS A 530 13.58 -5.96 19.02
CA HIS A 530 13.77 -5.86 20.45
C HIS A 530 12.71 -4.98 21.14
N ARG A 531 12.32 -3.85 20.54
CA ARG A 531 11.25 -2.98 21.05
C ARG A 531 9.90 -3.71 21.07
N LEU A 532 9.61 -4.48 20.03
CA LEU A 532 8.39 -5.29 19.96
C LEU A 532 8.37 -6.33 21.09
N ILE A 533 9.48 -7.05 21.31
CA ILE A 533 9.60 -8.06 22.38
C ILE A 533 9.37 -7.41 23.76
N GLU A 534 9.99 -6.27 24.04
CA GLU A 534 9.76 -5.52 25.30
C GLU A 534 8.28 -5.16 25.46
N THR A 535 7.60 -4.82 24.38
CA THR A 535 6.18 -4.49 24.38
C THR A 535 5.31 -5.71 24.68
N LEU A 536 5.61 -6.89 24.10
CA LEU A 536 4.92 -8.15 24.38
C LEU A 536 5.12 -8.59 25.84
N VAL A 537 6.33 -8.46 26.35
CA VAL A 537 6.65 -8.74 27.76
C VAL A 537 5.84 -7.83 28.69
N ARG A 538 5.77 -6.53 28.40
CA ARG A 538 4.96 -5.58 29.18
C ARG A 538 3.47 -5.95 29.14
N LEU A 539 2.93 -6.38 27.99
CA LEU A 539 1.54 -6.80 27.86
C LEU A 539 1.24 -8.06 28.69
N ARG A 540 2.19 -9.02 28.74
CA ARG A 540 2.15 -10.18 29.64
C ARG A 540 2.15 -9.75 31.11
N ASP A 541 3.07 -8.87 31.49
CA ASP A 541 3.25 -8.42 32.88
C ASP A 541 2.04 -7.65 33.42
N MET A 542 1.16 -7.16 32.56
CA MET A 542 -0.15 -6.62 32.94
C MET A 542 -1.17 -7.71 33.32
N GLY A 543 -0.81 -9.01 33.30
CA GLY A 543 -1.71 -10.12 33.62
C GLY A 543 -2.50 -10.64 32.44
N ASN A 544 -1.92 -10.62 31.24
CA ASN A 544 -2.53 -11.18 30.02
C ASN A 544 -1.81 -12.46 29.58
N THR A 545 -2.54 -13.34 28.91
CA THR A 545 -1.96 -14.52 28.26
C THR A 545 -1.74 -14.20 26.80
N LEU A 546 -0.52 -14.43 26.30
CA LEU A 546 -0.16 -14.19 24.90
C LEU A 546 0.18 -15.52 24.24
N ILE A 547 -0.48 -15.82 23.11
CA ILE A 547 -0.09 -16.89 22.19
C ILE A 547 0.44 -16.22 20.92
N VAL A 548 1.71 -16.45 20.62
CA VAL A 548 2.39 -15.84 19.49
C VAL A 548 2.87 -16.94 18.56
N VAL A 549 2.38 -16.95 17.32
CA VAL A 549 2.93 -17.81 16.26
C VAL A 549 4.17 -17.12 15.74
N GLU A 550 5.36 -17.72 15.94
CA GLU A 550 6.62 -17.06 15.62
C GLU A 550 7.74 -18.02 15.18
N HIS A 551 8.67 -17.44 14.39
CA HIS A 551 9.88 -18.09 13.91
C HIS A 551 11.16 -17.33 14.30
N ASP A 552 11.02 -16.14 14.86
CA ASP A 552 12.14 -15.29 15.28
C ASP A 552 12.85 -15.86 16.51
N GLU A 553 14.17 -15.97 16.43
CA GLU A 553 15.01 -16.55 17.46
C GLU A 553 14.94 -15.78 18.79
N ASP A 554 14.94 -14.42 18.75
CA ASP A 554 14.95 -13.59 19.95
C ASP A 554 13.60 -13.66 20.68
N THR A 555 12.50 -13.71 19.94
CA THR A 555 11.15 -13.90 20.50
C THR A 555 11.01 -15.28 21.16
N ILE A 556 11.52 -16.35 20.51
CA ILE A 556 11.50 -17.71 21.07
C ILE A 556 12.35 -17.79 22.36
N LYS A 557 13.50 -17.11 22.44
CA LYS A 557 14.36 -17.08 23.63
C LYS A 557 13.71 -16.46 24.86
N VAL A 558 12.89 -15.42 24.67
CA VAL A 558 12.23 -14.66 25.74
C VAL A 558 10.92 -15.30 26.19
N ALA A 559 10.39 -16.27 25.44
CA ALA A 559 9.13 -16.94 25.75
C ALA A 559 9.18 -17.70 27.08
N ASP A 560 8.12 -17.60 27.87
CA ASP A 560 7.94 -18.37 29.10
C ASP A 560 7.63 -19.85 28.81
N TRP A 561 6.94 -20.10 27.70
CA TRP A 561 6.54 -21.43 27.26
C TRP A 561 6.59 -21.54 25.74
N ILE A 562 7.06 -22.67 25.24
CA ILE A 562 7.20 -22.91 23.80
C ILE A 562 6.48 -24.19 23.42
N VAL A 563 5.69 -24.12 22.34
CA VAL A 563 5.04 -25.28 21.74
C VAL A 563 5.57 -25.42 20.31
N ASP A 564 6.32 -26.49 20.04
CA ASP A 564 6.83 -26.83 18.71
C ASP A 564 5.91 -27.84 18.04
N ILE A 565 5.35 -27.48 16.88
CA ILE A 565 4.38 -28.27 16.13
C ILE A 565 5.02 -28.83 14.87
N GLY A 566 4.98 -30.14 14.74
CA GLY A 566 5.65 -30.86 13.66
C GLY A 566 5.20 -32.33 13.55
N PRO A 567 6.15 -33.22 13.25
CA PRO A 567 7.57 -33.01 12.85
C PRO A 567 7.73 -32.49 11.40
N GLY A 568 6.70 -32.59 10.55
CA GLY A 568 6.67 -32.19 9.16
C GLY A 568 5.60 -31.13 8.88
N ALA A 569 5.31 -30.91 7.59
CA ALA A 569 4.26 -30.02 7.11
C ALA A 569 3.05 -30.81 6.58
N GLY A 570 1.88 -30.22 6.47
CA GLY A 570 0.64 -30.82 5.94
C GLY A 570 0.29 -32.11 6.65
N GLU A 571 0.11 -33.20 5.91
CA GLU A 571 -0.25 -34.52 6.47
C GLU A 571 0.82 -35.13 7.38
N HIS A 572 2.07 -34.70 7.24
CA HIS A 572 3.19 -35.13 8.10
C HIS A 572 3.34 -34.28 9.37
N GLY A 573 2.57 -33.18 9.48
CA GLY A 573 2.50 -32.29 10.63
C GLY A 573 1.40 -32.64 11.62
N GLY A 574 0.93 -31.62 12.34
CA GLY A 574 -0.24 -31.66 13.22
C GLY A 574 -0.02 -32.37 14.56
N LYS A 575 1.22 -32.57 15.00
CA LYS A 575 1.56 -33.14 16.31
C LYS A 575 2.39 -32.14 17.13
N VAL A 576 2.24 -32.19 18.45
CA VAL A 576 3.12 -31.48 19.37
C VAL A 576 4.41 -32.27 19.53
N VAL A 577 5.54 -31.68 19.09
CA VAL A 577 6.87 -32.27 19.20
C VAL A 577 7.52 -31.86 20.53
N HIS A 578 7.24 -30.61 20.97
CA HIS A 578 7.71 -30.06 22.23
C HIS A 578 6.64 -29.17 22.87
N SER A 579 6.51 -29.19 24.18
CA SER A 579 5.72 -28.25 24.98
C SER A 579 6.42 -28.08 26.35
N GLY A 580 7.05 -26.92 26.53
CA GLY A 580 7.86 -26.66 27.73
C GLY A 580 8.72 -25.42 27.61
N SER A 581 9.80 -25.37 28.42
CA SER A 581 10.73 -24.25 28.48
C SER A 581 11.72 -24.26 27.29
N TYR A 582 12.37 -23.10 27.02
CA TYR A 582 13.43 -22.96 26.03
C TYR A 582 14.58 -23.96 26.20
N LYS A 583 15.01 -24.21 27.45
CA LYS A 583 16.09 -25.17 27.74
C LYS A 583 15.72 -26.59 27.34
N GLU A 584 14.48 -26.99 27.58
CA GLU A 584 13.98 -28.32 27.21
C GLU A 584 13.85 -28.45 25.69
N LEU A 585 13.47 -27.37 24.97
CA LEU A 585 13.41 -27.32 23.50
C LEU A 585 14.82 -27.60 22.92
N LEU A 586 15.87 -26.93 23.41
CA LEU A 586 17.25 -27.12 22.93
C LEU A 586 17.78 -28.55 23.15
N ALA A 587 17.30 -29.23 24.19
CA ALA A 587 17.65 -30.61 24.49
C ALA A 587 16.88 -31.64 23.63
N ASN A 588 15.75 -31.25 23.06
CA ASN A 588 14.89 -32.14 22.28
C ASN A 588 15.47 -32.42 20.88
N ALA A 589 15.91 -33.65 20.64
CA ALA A 589 16.49 -34.06 19.37
C ALA A 589 15.44 -34.20 18.22
N GLU A 590 14.16 -34.37 18.53
CA GLU A 590 13.09 -34.50 17.54
C GLU A 590 12.62 -33.12 17.03
N SER A 591 12.86 -32.06 17.78
CA SER A 591 12.51 -30.70 17.43
C SER A 591 13.48 -30.14 16.37
N GLN A 592 12.98 -29.83 15.19
CA GLN A 592 13.79 -29.17 14.17
C GLN A 592 14.14 -27.74 14.60
N THR A 593 13.21 -27.00 15.19
CA THR A 593 13.43 -25.69 15.79
C THR A 593 14.56 -25.76 16.83
N GLY A 594 14.49 -26.75 17.75
CA GLY A 594 15.53 -26.97 18.76
C GLY A 594 16.91 -27.28 18.17
N GLN A 595 16.97 -28.00 17.05
CA GLN A 595 18.24 -28.30 16.37
C GLN A 595 18.91 -27.04 15.78
N TYR A 596 18.11 -26.09 15.21
CA TYR A 596 18.63 -24.81 14.71
C TYR A 596 19.06 -23.90 15.85
N LEU A 597 18.24 -23.72 16.86
CA LEU A 597 18.51 -22.85 18.00
C LEU A 597 19.70 -23.36 18.89
N SER A 598 19.97 -24.67 18.90
CA SER A 598 21.13 -25.25 19.59
C SER A 598 22.42 -25.23 18.74
N GLY A 599 22.35 -24.75 17.49
CA GLY A 599 23.51 -24.77 16.58
C GLY A 599 23.87 -26.13 16.00
N LYS A 600 23.09 -27.20 16.28
CA LYS A 600 23.31 -28.53 15.68
C LYS A 600 23.03 -28.53 14.17
N LYS A 601 22.09 -27.73 13.75
CA LYS A 601 21.82 -27.34 12.33
C LYS A 601 22.05 -25.85 12.19
N ALA A 602 22.59 -25.42 11.07
CA ALA A 602 22.73 -24.01 10.73
C ALA A 602 22.65 -23.83 9.21
N ILE A 603 22.21 -22.68 8.75
CA ILE A 603 22.33 -22.27 7.36
C ILE A 603 23.81 -21.94 7.12
N PRO A 604 24.50 -22.66 6.19
CA PRO A 604 25.95 -22.52 6.03
C PRO A 604 26.33 -21.16 5.45
N LEU A 605 27.44 -20.62 5.91
CA LEU A 605 28.08 -19.47 5.26
C LEU A 605 28.76 -19.93 3.98
N PRO A 606 28.70 -19.19 2.87
CA PRO A 606 29.46 -19.48 1.66
C PRO A 606 30.97 -19.45 1.97
N ASP A 607 31.73 -20.45 1.50
CA ASP A 607 33.18 -20.48 1.64
C ASP A 607 33.85 -19.35 0.86
N ILE A 608 33.33 -19.09 -0.34
CA ILE A 608 33.80 -18.04 -1.25
C ILE A 608 32.58 -17.33 -1.81
N ARG A 609 32.57 -15.98 -1.72
CA ARG A 609 31.53 -15.16 -2.36
C ARG A 609 31.78 -15.07 -3.86
N ARG A 610 30.70 -15.00 -4.64
CA ARG A 610 30.80 -14.83 -6.09
C ARG A 610 31.49 -13.49 -6.42
N PRO A 611 32.51 -13.51 -7.33
CA PRO A 611 33.15 -12.26 -7.75
C PRO A 611 32.16 -11.46 -8.61
N HIS A 612 32.11 -10.16 -8.36
CA HIS A 612 31.36 -9.24 -9.20
C HIS A 612 32.29 -8.50 -10.18
N ASP A 613 31.78 -8.22 -11.36
CA ASP A 613 32.46 -7.39 -12.38
C ASP A 613 32.10 -5.91 -12.16
N PRO A 614 33.05 -5.03 -11.83
CA PRO A 614 32.78 -3.61 -11.63
C PRO A 614 32.17 -2.88 -12.84
N SER A 615 32.38 -3.42 -14.07
CA SER A 615 31.81 -2.87 -15.30
C SER A 615 30.37 -3.29 -15.57
N ARG A 616 29.88 -4.33 -14.89
CA ARG A 616 28.52 -4.87 -15.06
C ARG A 616 27.65 -4.57 -13.83
N ARG A 617 27.06 -3.39 -13.82
CA ARG A 617 26.21 -2.91 -12.73
C ARG A 617 24.95 -2.24 -13.27
N LEU A 618 23.88 -2.32 -12.52
CA LEU A 618 22.73 -1.42 -12.63
C LEU A 618 22.95 -0.28 -11.63
N THR A 619 22.92 0.96 -12.10
CA THR A 619 23.11 2.12 -11.20
C THR A 619 21.92 3.05 -11.32
N VAL A 620 21.23 3.27 -10.20
CA VAL A 620 20.17 4.27 -10.05
C VAL A 620 20.82 5.57 -9.62
N HIS A 621 20.61 6.65 -10.39
CA HIS A 621 21.16 7.98 -10.11
C HIS A 621 20.08 8.95 -9.64
N GLY A 622 20.39 9.72 -8.61
CA GLY A 622 19.55 10.81 -8.12
C GLY A 622 18.19 10.33 -7.63
N ALA A 623 18.13 9.22 -6.91
CA ALA A 623 16.91 8.69 -6.36
C ALA A 623 16.37 9.60 -5.24
N ARG A 624 15.14 10.16 -5.43
CA ARG A 624 14.54 11.17 -4.53
C ARG A 624 13.03 11.00 -4.35
N GLU A 625 12.52 9.78 -4.52
CA GLU A 625 11.11 9.45 -4.23
C GLU A 625 10.93 9.22 -2.73
N ASN A 626 9.78 9.61 -2.19
CA ASN A 626 9.43 9.51 -0.78
C ASN A 626 10.51 10.15 0.13
N ASN A 627 11.17 9.35 0.98
CA ASN A 627 12.21 9.81 1.89
C ASN A 627 13.64 9.70 1.34
N LEU A 628 13.85 9.24 0.11
CA LEU A 628 15.19 9.14 -0.48
C LEU A 628 15.82 10.53 -0.72
N GLN A 629 17.08 10.68 -0.34
CA GLN A 629 17.80 11.94 -0.28
C GLN A 629 18.77 12.13 -1.46
N ASP A 630 18.27 12.04 -2.70
CA ASP A 630 19.04 12.25 -3.95
C ASP A 630 20.28 11.33 -4.02
N ILE A 631 20.09 10.05 -3.78
CA ILE A 631 21.17 9.06 -3.67
C ILE A 631 21.47 8.36 -4.98
N ASP A 632 22.75 7.97 -5.15
CA ASP A 632 23.23 7.08 -6.20
C ASP A 632 23.51 5.69 -5.60
N VAL A 633 22.94 4.63 -6.22
CA VAL A 633 23.08 3.26 -5.72
C VAL A 633 23.38 2.29 -6.85
N SER A 634 24.40 1.44 -6.66
CA SER A 634 24.84 0.45 -7.65
C SER A 634 24.56 -0.99 -7.22
N PHE A 635 23.96 -1.76 -8.14
CA PHE A 635 23.66 -3.18 -7.97
C PHE A 635 24.51 -4.00 -8.94
N PRO A 636 25.49 -4.79 -8.45
CA PRO A 636 26.30 -5.64 -9.32
C PRO A 636 25.44 -6.75 -9.97
N LEU A 637 25.68 -7.02 -11.26
CA LEU A 637 24.96 -8.04 -12.01
C LEU A 637 25.60 -9.44 -11.87
N GLY A 638 24.75 -10.49 -11.92
CA GLY A 638 25.18 -11.87 -11.83
C GLY A 638 25.52 -12.35 -10.42
N VAL A 639 25.07 -11.65 -9.40
CA VAL A 639 25.29 -11.96 -7.99
C VAL A 639 24.00 -11.91 -7.19
N PHE A 640 24.05 -12.38 -5.94
CA PHE A 640 22.98 -12.30 -4.96
C PHE A 640 23.17 -11.04 -4.11
N THR A 641 22.32 -10.02 -4.29
CA THR A 641 22.36 -8.75 -3.56
C THR A 641 21.24 -8.68 -2.53
N ALA A 642 21.55 -8.40 -1.27
CA ALA A 642 20.59 -8.09 -0.22
C ALA A 642 20.51 -6.58 0.01
N VAL A 643 19.31 -6.01 -0.01
CA VAL A 643 19.01 -4.63 0.38
C VAL A 643 18.42 -4.67 1.79
N THR A 644 19.12 -4.07 2.73
CA THR A 644 18.81 -4.16 4.15
C THR A 644 18.77 -2.78 4.81
N GLY A 645 18.47 -2.71 6.09
CA GLY A 645 18.37 -1.48 6.88
C GLY A 645 17.12 -1.41 7.74
N VAL A 646 17.04 -0.43 8.61
CA VAL A 646 15.92 -0.26 9.55
C VAL A 646 14.57 -0.07 8.84
N SER A 647 13.47 -0.33 9.56
CA SER A 647 12.13 -0.14 9.03
C SER A 647 11.92 1.33 8.61
N GLY A 648 11.28 1.55 7.44
CA GLY A 648 11.07 2.90 6.89
C GLY A 648 12.31 3.61 6.31
N SER A 649 13.47 2.94 6.16
CA SER A 649 14.70 3.55 5.61
C SER A 649 14.68 3.83 4.10
N GLY A 650 13.64 3.40 3.36
CA GLY A 650 13.49 3.66 1.93
C GLY A 650 13.84 2.49 1.01
N LYS A 651 14.06 1.27 1.54
CA LYS A 651 14.40 0.05 0.75
C LYS A 651 13.41 -0.23 -0.37
N SER A 652 12.12 -0.35 -0.05
CA SER A 652 11.08 -0.67 -1.03
C SER A 652 10.91 0.46 -2.05
N THR A 653 11.07 1.72 -1.64
CA THR A 653 11.06 2.87 -2.56
C THR A 653 12.20 2.79 -3.58
N LEU A 654 13.42 2.47 -3.15
CA LEU A 654 14.57 2.32 -4.05
C LEU A 654 14.41 1.13 -5.01
N VAL A 655 14.03 -0.04 -4.47
CA VAL A 655 14.06 -1.30 -5.22
C VAL A 655 12.75 -1.49 -6.01
N ASN A 656 11.58 -1.30 -5.40
CA ASN A 656 10.28 -1.57 -6.03
C ASN A 656 9.78 -0.36 -6.84
N ASP A 657 9.73 0.83 -6.21
CA ASP A 657 9.11 1.99 -6.85
C ASP A 657 10.00 2.60 -7.94
N ILE A 658 11.34 2.54 -7.80
CA ILE A 658 12.28 3.10 -8.78
C ILE A 658 12.87 2.00 -9.67
N LEU A 659 13.75 1.15 -9.14
CA LEU A 659 14.54 0.20 -9.94
C LEU A 659 13.67 -0.78 -10.71
N TYR A 660 12.80 -1.53 -9.99
CA TYR A 660 11.93 -2.51 -10.63
C TYR A 660 10.96 -1.84 -11.62
N THR A 661 10.33 -0.74 -11.21
CA THR A 661 9.34 -0.05 -12.05
C THR A 661 9.99 0.51 -13.33
N HIS A 662 11.22 1.04 -13.24
CA HIS A 662 12.01 1.46 -14.41
C HIS A 662 12.30 0.27 -15.34
N LEU A 663 12.89 -0.80 -14.82
CA LEU A 663 13.22 -1.99 -15.63
C LEU A 663 11.96 -2.66 -16.21
N ALA A 664 10.85 -2.67 -15.50
CA ALA A 664 9.60 -3.22 -16.00
C ALA A 664 9.02 -2.39 -17.15
N ARG A 665 9.20 -1.07 -17.12
CA ARG A 665 8.80 -0.18 -18.20
C ARG A 665 9.67 -0.41 -19.45
N GLU A 666 10.98 -0.38 -19.30
CA GLU A 666 11.94 -0.49 -20.42
C GLU A 666 11.97 -1.90 -21.02
N LEU A 667 12.02 -2.96 -20.19
CA LEU A 667 12.23 -4.34 -20.66
C LEU A 667 10.93 -5.10 -20.90
N ASN A 668 9.91 -4.88 -20.06
CA ASN A 668 8.65 -5.65 -20.13
C ASN A 668 7.50 -4.86 -20.75
N GLY A 669 7.70 -3.56 -21.09
CA GLY A 669 6.67 -2.67 -21.63
C GLY A 669 5.55 -2.37 -20.63
N ALA A 670 5.85 -2.38 -19.32
CA ALA A 670 4.90 -2.04 -18.28
C ALA A 670 4.56 -0.54 -18.35
N ARG A 671 3.33 -0.18 -17.96
CA ARG A 671 2.85 1.21 -18.01
C ARG A 671 3.09 1.98 -16.73
N SER A 672 3.64 1.33 -15.71
CA SER A 672 3.94 1.99 -14.45
C SER A 672 5.03 3.06 -14.63
N VAL A 673 4.88 4.17 -13.91
CA VAL A 673 5.86 5.26 -13.92
C VAL A 673 6.78 5.07 -12.73
N PRO A 674 8.12 5.03 -12.94
CA PRO A 674 9.06 4.88 -11.84
C PRO A 674 9.05 6.12 -10.93
N GLY A 675 9.36 5.91 -9.66
CA GLY A 675 9.53 6.99 -8.69
C GLY A 675 10.60 7.99 -9.14
N ARG A 676 10.62 9.17 -8.55
CA ARG A 676 11.50 10.29 -8.95
C ARG A 676 12.98 9.91 -8.82
N HIS A 677 13.66 9.88 -9.94
CA HIS A 677 15.11 9.65 -10.07
C HIS A 677 15.63 10.41 -11.28
N THR A 678 16.94 10.44 -11.48
CA THR A 678 17.54 11.13 -12.62
C THR A 678 17.62 10.20 -13.82
N ARG A 679 18.23 9.01 -13.68
CA ARG A 679 18.37 7.96 -14.71
C ARG A 679 18.76 6.63 -14.08
N VAL A 680 18.66 5.56 -14.85
CA VAL A 680 19.23 4.24 -14.51
C VAL A 680 20.21 3.87 -15.61
N ASP A 681 21.42 3.48 -15.24
CA ASP A 681 22.46 3.04 -16.18
C ASP A 681 22.62 1.52 -16.09
N GLY A 682 22.94 0.86 -17.23
CA GLY A 682 23.20 -0.59 -17.31
C GLY A 682 21.96 -1.46 -17.57
N ASP A 683 20.82 -0.86 -17.87
CA ASP A 683 19.58 -1.56 -18.22
C ASP A 683 19.68 -2.35 -19.55
N ASP A 684 20.57 -1.92 -20.46
CA ASP A 684 20.94 -2.62 -21.72
C ASP A 684 21.65 -3.97 -21.48
N LEU A 685 22.22 -4.17 -20.30
CA LEU A 685 22.88 -5.43 -19.90
C LEU A 685 21.88 -6.52 -19.47
N VAL A 686 20.61 -6.16 -19.31
CA VAL A 686 19.52 -7.03 -18.80
C VAL A 686 18.46 -7.22 -19.88
N ASP A 687 17.86 -8.40 -19.94
CA ASP A 687 16.84 -8.72 -20.95
C ASP A 687 15.44 -8.89 -20.36
N LYS A 688 15.31 -9.07 -19.05
CA LYS A 688 14.03 -9.27 -18.37
C LYS A 688 14.14 -8.92 -16.89
N VAL A 689 13.10 -8.33 -16.34
CA VAL A 689 12.90 -8.19 -14.89
C VAL A 689 11.68 -8.99 -14.43
N VAL A 690 11.81 -9.64 -13.27
CA VAL A 690 10.76 -10.42 -12.61
C VAL A 690 10.61 -9.92 -11.18
N HIS A 691 9.41 -9.54 -10.81
CA HIS A 691 9.08 -9.15 -9.44
C HIS A 691 8.28 -10.23 -8.74
N VAL A 692 8.69 -10.57 -7.52
CA VAL A 692 8.05 -11.59 -6.69
C VAL A 692 7.69 -10.97 -5.36
N ASP A 693 6.44 -10.50 -5.26
CA ASP A 693 5.86 -9.86 -4.09
C ASP A 693 4.92 -10.79 -3.33
N GLN A 694 4.47 -10.37 -2.14
CA GLN A 694 3.56 -11.11 -1.26
C GLN A 694 2.08 -11.00 -1.67
N SER A 695 1.75 -10.32 -2.77
CA SER A 695 0.36 -10.18 -3.22
C SER A 695 -0.25 -11.54 -3.61
N PRO A 696 -1.55 -11.76 -3.38
CA PRO A 696 -2.20 -13.02 -3.73
C PRO A 696 -2.04 -13.38 -5.22
N ILE A 697 -1.93 -14.68 -5.54
CA ILE A 697 -1.87 -15.19 -6.92
C ILE A 697 -3.21 -15.05 -7.67
N GLY A 698 -4.25 -14.55 -7.03
CA GLY A 698 -5.55 -14.25 -7.60
C GLY A 698 -6.55 -13.81 -6.52
N ARG A 699 -7.60 -13.12 -6.94
CA ARG A 699 -8.62 -12.54 -6.05
C ARG A 699 -9.85 -13.41 -5.85
N THR A 700 -9.94 -14.55 -6.55
CA THR A 700 -11.11 -15.43 -6.53
C THR A 700 -10.74 -16.84 -6.09
N PRO A 701 -11.68 -17.64 -5.54
CA PRO A 701 -11.45 -19.04 -5.19
C PRO A 701 -11.05 -19.94 -6.38
N ARG A 702 -11.25 -19.48 -7.63
CA ARG A 702 -10.84 -20.19 -8.86
C ARG A 702 -9.35 -20.17 -9.10
N SER A 703 -8.67 -19.13 -8.62
CA SER A 703 -7.22 -19.07 -8.70
C SER A 703 -6.60 -20.05 -7.70
N ASN A 704 -5.66 -20.85 -8.13
CA ASN A 704 -4.96 -21.83 -7.29
C ASN A 704 -3.55 -22.12 -7.84
N PRO A 705 -2.67 -22.79 -7.11
CA PRO A 705 -1.31 -23.12 -7.57
C PRO A 705 -1.26 -23.81 -8.93
N ALA A 706 -2.18 -24.74 -9.19
CA ALA A 706 -2.21 -25.47 -10.46
C ALA A 706 -2.55 -24.59 -11.66
N THR A 707 -3.48 -23.65 -11.52
CA THR A 707 -3.86 -22.72 -12.61
C THR A 707 -2.81 -21.64 -12.82
N TYR A 708 -2.23 -21.11 -11.73
CA TYR A 708 -1.25 -20.05 -11.81
C TYR A 708 0.07 -20.49 -12.47
N THR A 709 0.54 -21.67 -12.14
CA THR A 709 1.76 -22.26 -12.76
C THR A 709 1.52 -22.83 -14.16
N GLY A 710 0.26 -22.88 -14.64
CA GLY A 710 -0.11 -23.44 -15.94
C GLY A 710 -0.10 -24.97 -16.00
N VAL A 711 0.27 -25.67 -14.93
CA VAL A 711 0.29 -27.14 -14.92
C VAL A 711 -1.08 -27.75 -15.13
N PHE A 712 -2.14 -27.05 -14.72
CA PHE A 712 -3.50 -27.54 -14.88
C PHE A 712 -3.91 -27.73 -16.35
N ASP A 713 -3.32 -27.00 -17.28
CA ASP A 713 -3.55 -27.18 -18.71
C ASP A 713 -3.00 -28.53 -19.20
N HIS A 714 -1.86 -28.99 -18.68
CA HIS A 714 -1.31 -30.29 -18.93
C HIS A 714 -2.15 -31.42 -18.32
N VAL A 715 -2.65 -31.22 -17.09
CA VAL A 715 -3.55 -32.17 -16.43
C VAL A 715 -4.85 -32.31 -17.20
N ARG A 716 -5.49 -31.22 -17.64
CA ARG A 716 -6.72 -31.26 -18.45
C ARG A 716 -6.53 -32.00 -19.78
N LYS A 717 -5.41 -31.80 -20.44
CA LYS A 717 -5.04 -32.54 -21.66
C LYS A 717 -4.89 -34.05 -21.39
N LEU A 718 -4.21 -34.39 -20.30
CA LEU A 718 -4.01 -35.78 -19.90
C LEU A 718 -5.36 -36.49 -19.63
N PHE A 719 -6.28 -35.83 -18.92
CA PHE A 719 -7.62 -36.40 -18.67
C PHE A 719 -8.43 -36.55 -19.96
N ALA A 720 -8.34 -35.61 -20.91
CA ALA A 720 -9.00 -35.74 -22.22
C ALA A 720 -8.44 -36.87 -23.09
N GLU A 721 -7.20 -37.31 -22.82
CA GLU A 721 -6.56 -38.43 -23.52
C GLU A 721 -6.92 -39.80 -22.95
N THR A 722 -7.58 -39.89 -21.80
CA THR A 722 -8.05 -41.16 -21.21
C THR A 722 -9.09 -41.83 -22.10
N THR A 723 -9.16 -43.17 -22.01
CA THR A 723 -10.10 -43.97 -22.81
C THR A 723 -11.55 -43.56 -22.55
N GLU A 724 -11.92 -43.33 -21.28
CA GLU A 724 -13.27 -42.91 -20.88
C GLU A 724 -13.65 -41.54 -21.45
N ALA A 725 -12.74 -40.56 -21.40
CA ALA A 725 -12.96 -39.24 -21.99
C ALA A 725 -13.14 -39.30 -23.50
N LYS A 726 -12.31 -40.10 -24.21
CA LYS A 726 -12.40 -40.30 -25.67
C LYS A 726 -13.73 -40.97 -26.09
N VAL A 727 -14.18 -41.97 -25.36
CA VAL A 727 -15.48 -42.64 -25.62
C VAL A 727 -16.64 -41.68 -25.46
N ARG A 728 -16.56 -40.78 -24.48
CA ARG A 728 -17.60 -39.78 -24.22
C ARG A 728 -17.44 -38.49 -25.05
N GLY A 729 -16.39 -38.36 -25.87
CA GLY A 729 -16.08 -37.21 -26.70
C GLY A 729 -15.69 -35.95 -25.85
N TYR A 730 -15.14 -36.16 -24.67
CA TYR A 730 -14.74 -35.08 -23.78
C TYR A 730 -13.42 -34.45 -24.20
N MET A 731 -13.46 -33.16 -24.51
CA MET A 731 -12.31 -32.34 -24.87
C MET A 731 -11.70 -31.70 -23.60
N PRO A 732 -10.44 -31.15 -23.65
CA PRO A 732 -9.81 -30.51 -22.49
C PRO A 732 -10.63 -29.41 -21.82
N GLY A 733 -11.55 -28.75 -22.55
CA GLY A 733 -12.49 -27.76 -22.02
C GLY A 733 -13.49 -28.35 -21.02
N ARG A 734 -13.87 -29.64 -21.15
CA ARG A 734 -14.76 -30.34 -20.22
C ARG A 734 -14.18 -30.42 -18.80
N PHE A 735 -12.86 -30.54 -18.72
CA PHE A 735 -12.11 -30.63 -17.47
C PHE A 735 -11.68 -29.26 -16.90
N SER A 736 -12.27 -28.15 -17.39
CA SER A 736 -12.06 -26.81 -16.87
C SER A 736 -13.22 -26.40 -15.96
N PHE A 737 -12.95 -26.04 -14.72
CA PHE A 737 -13.97 -25.50 -13.81
C PHE A 737 -14.36 -24.04 -14.14
N ASN A 738 -13.67 -23.39 -15.09
CA ASN A 738 -14.01 -22.04 -15.58
C ASN A 738 -15.00 -22.05 -16.76
N VAL A 739 -15.14 -23.20 -17.45
CA VAL A 739 -15.96 -23.32 -18.67
C VAL A 739 -17.23 -24.11 -18.38
N LYS A 740 -18.35 -23.64 -18.94
CA LYS A 740 -19.65 -24.34 -18.85
C LYS A 740 -19.57 -25.74 -19.46
N GLY A 741 -20.32 -26.67 -18.93
CA GLY A 741 -20.48 -28.03 -19.41
C GLY A 741 -19.80 -29.08 -18.55
N GLY A 742 -18.63 -28.82 -17.93
CA GLY A 742 -17.96 -29.74 -17.01
C GLY A 742 -17.97 -29.33 -15.55
N ARG A 743 -18.17 -28.05 -15.29
CA ARG A 743 -18.18 -27.49 -13.94
C ARG A 743 -19.53 -27.70 -13.24
N CYS A 744 -19.53 -27.62 -11.92
CA CYS A 744 -20.74 -27.48 -11.14
C CYS A 744 -21.40 -26.11 -11.43
N GLU A 745 -22.62 -26.10 -11.94
CA GLU A 745 -23.29 -24.84 -12.30
C GLU A 745 -23.84 -24.11 -11.07
N ASN A 746 -24.07 -24.79 -9.93
CA ASN A 746 -24.54 -24.15 -8.69
C ASN A 746 -23.50 -23.16 -8.12
N CYS A 747 -22.23 -23.58 -8.00
CA CYS A 747 -21.13 -22.70 -7.58
C CYS A 747 -20.33 -22.10 -8.77
N ALA A 748 -20.79 -22.32 -9.99
CA ALA A 748 -20.12 -21.90 -11.22
C ALA A 748 -18.60 -22.29 -11.30
N GLY A 749 -18.22 -23.38 -10.59
CA GLY A 749 -16.85 -23.89 -10.53
C GLY A 749 -16.00 -23.35 -9.39
N ASP A 750 -16.54 -22.51 -8.50
CA ASP A 750 -15.80 -21.97 -7.35
C ASP A 750 -15.54 -23.04 -6.27
N GLY A 751 -16.41 -24.06 -6.18
CA GLY A 751 -16.39 -25.07 -5.13
C GLY A 751 -17.03 -24.59 -3.82
N THR A 752 -17.15 -23.28 -3.65
CA THR A 752 -17.75 -22.59 -2.50
C THR A 752 -18.82 -21.61 -2.95
N ILE A 753 -19.72 -21.26 -2.05
CA ILE A 753 -20.73 -20.20 -2.22
C ILE A 753 -20.32 -19.04 -1.32
N LYS A 754 -20.21 -17.85 -1.88
CA LYS A 754 -19.94 -16.64 -1.15
C LYS A 754 -21.23 -16.14 -0.48
N ILE A 755 -21.20 -15.95 0.81
CA ILE A 755 -22.26 -15.29 1.58
C ILE A 755 -21.76 -13.90 1.93
N GLU A 756 -22.38 -12.89 1.32
CA GLU A 756 -22.02 -11.49 1.56
C GLU A 756 -22.62 -11.02 2.90
N MET A 757 -21.78 -10.53 3.78
CA MET A 757 -22.17 -10.01 5.09
C MET A 757 -21.96 -8.49 5.11
N ASN A 758 -23.03 -7.70 5.21
CA ASN A 758 -23.01 -6.23 5.05
C ASN A 758 -22.01 -5.48 5.95
N PHE A 759 -21.64 -6.02 7.11
CA PHE A 759 -20.76 -5.36 8.10
C PHE A 759 -19.60 -6.24 8.57
N LEU A 760 -19.52 -7.50 8.10
CA LEU A 760 -18.49 -8.47 8.44
C LEU A 760 -17.79 -8.96 7.17
N PRO A 761 -16.59 -9.56 7.27
CA PRO A 761 -15.95 -10.20 6.13
C PRO A 761 -16.86 -11.26 5.49
N ASP A 762 -16.80 -11.37 4.16
CA ASP A 762 -17.54 -12.37 3.41
C ASP A 762 -17.18 -13.80 3.87
N VAL A 763 -18.19 -14.65 4.03
CA VAL A 763 -18.02 -16.05 4.41
C VAL A 763 -18.14 -16.94 3.17
N TYR A 764 -17.22 -17.89 3.02
CA TYR A 764 -17.22 -18.88 1.95
C TYR A 764 -17.59 -20.26 2.50
N VAL A 765 -18.75 -20.78 2.09
CA VAL A 765 -19.27 -22.09 2.52
C VAL A 765 -19.11 -23.11 1.38
N PRO A 766 -18.71 -24.36 1.63
CA PRO A 766 -18.68 -25.41 0.61
C PRO A 766 -20.01 -25.53 -0.14
N CYS A 767 -19.96 -25.68 -1.45
CA CYS A 767 -21.17 -25.85 -2.28
C CYS A 767 -21.87 -27.16 -1.94
N GLU A 768 -23.15 -27.09 -1.57
CA GLU A 768 -23.99 -28.27 -1.17
C GLU A 768 -24.17 -29.30 -2.30
N VAL A 769 -24.04 -28.87 -3.57
CA VAL A 769 -24.24 -29.77 -4.73
C VAL A 769 -22.96 -30.54 -5.08
N CYS A 770 -21.80 -29.88 -5.07
CA CYS A 770 -20.53 -30.53 -5.46
C CYS A 770 -19.60 -30.80 -4.27
N HIS A 771 -19.98 -30.41 -3.05
CA HIS A 771 -19.20 -30.60 -1.83
C HIS A 771 -17.72 -30.18 -1.97
N GLY A 772 -17.47 -29.03 -2.67
CA GLY A 772 -16.12 -28.54 -2.93
C GLY A 772 -15.43 -29.09 -4.17
N ALA A 773 -15.96 -30.13 -4.82
CA ALA A 773 -15.33 -30.79 -5.97
C ALA A 773 -15.25 -29.93 -7.26
N ARG A 774 -15.99 -28.82 -7.35
CA ARG A 774 -16.00 -27.84 -8.48
C ARG A 774 -16.63 -28.35 -9.79
N TYR A 775 -16.80 -29.66 -9.99
CA TYR A 775 -17.27 -30.28 -11.21
C TYR A 775 -18.65 -30.93 -11.06
N ASN A 776 -19.30 -31.18 -12.19
CA ASN A 776 -20.50 -32.00 -12.22
C ASN A 776 -20.16 -33.50 -12.14
N ARG A 777 -21.18 -34.34 -11.83
CA ARG A 777 -21.01 -35.77 -11.59
C ARG A 777 -20.38 -36.49 -12.79
N GLU A 778 -20.84 -36.20 -14.02
CA GLU A 778 -20.37 -36.93 -15.22
C GLU A 778 -18.87 -36.65 -15.53
N THR A 779 -18.36 -35.44 -15.17
CA THR A 779 -16.94 -35.12 -15.33
C THR A 779 -16.08 -35.85 -14.30
N LEU A 780 -16.61 -36.04 -13.08
CA LEU A 780 -15.93 -36.76 -11.99
C LEU A 780 -15.82 -38.26 -12.21
N GLU A 781 -16.68 -38.84 -13.06
CA GLU A 781 -16.61 -40.26 -13.43
C GLU A 781 -15.39 -40.62 -14.30
N VAL A 782 -14.72 -39.66 -14.91
CA VAL A 782 -13.50 -39.86 -15.67
C VAL A 782 -12.29 -39.94 -14.73
N HIS A 783 -11.57 -41.09 -14.81
CA HIS A 783 -10.42 -41.36 -13.95
C HIS A 783 -9.11 -41.49 -14.69
N TYR A 784 -8.03 -41.06 -14.07
CA TYR A 784 -6.65 -41.35 -14.46
C TYR A 784 -5.95 -42.00 -13.27
N LYS A 785 -5.41 -43.19 -13.44
CA LYS A 785 -4.85 -44.05 -12.35
C LYS A 785 -5.79 -44.11 -11.10
N GLY A 786 -7.11 -44.20 -11.31
CA GLY A 786 -8.11 -44.34 -10.25
C GLY A 786 -8.47 -43.07 -9.53
N LYS A 787 -7.96 -41.87 -9.93
CA LYS A 787 -8.27 -40.57 -9.37
C LYS A 787 -9.07 -39.74 -10.36
N SER A 788 -10.09 -39.07 -9.93
CA SER A 788 -10.84 -38.05 -10.66
C SER A 788 -10.04 -36.73 -10.74
N ILE A 789 -10.48 -35.80 -11.59
CA ILE A 789 -9.81 -34.48 -11.68
C ILE A 789 -9.95 -33.65 -10.38
N ALA A 790 -11.03 -33.85 -9.61
CA ALA A 790 -11.19 -33.22 -8.32
C ALA A 790 -10.22 -33.79 -7.28
N ASP A 791 -10.02 -35.12 -7.28
CA ASP A 791 -9.01 -35.76 -6.42
C ASP A 791 -7.60 -35.23 -6.69
N VAL A 792 -7.27 -35.00 -7.98
CA VAL A 792 -5.99 -34.39 -8.37
C VAL A 792 -5.86 -32.97 -7.83
N LEU A 793 -6.90 -32.16 -7.88
CA LEU A 793 -6.87 -30.82 -7.30
C LEU A 793 -6.75 -30.83 -5.78
N SER A 794 -7.29 -31.83 -5.10
CA SER A 794 -7.20 -32.02 -3.66
C SER A 794 -5.87 -32.61 -3.20
N MET A 795 -5.06 -33.13 -4.13
CA MET A 795 -3.79 -33.78 -3.86
C MET A 795 -2.72 -32.79 -3.42
N PRO A 796 -1.94 -33.05 -2.35
CA PRO A 796 -0.73 -32.31 -2.03
C PRO A 796 0.29 -32.38 -3.17
N ILE A 797 1.09 -31.31 -3.34
CA ILE A 797 2.11 -31.25 -4.41
C ILE A 797 3.12 -32.40 -4.29
N GLU A 798 3.48 -32.82 -3.08
CA GLU A 798 4.38 -33.94 -2.83
C GLU A 798 3.80 -35.27 -3.36
N GLU A 799 2.52 -35.57 -3.04
CA GLU A 799 1.80 -36.74 -3.57
C GLU A 799 1.67 -36.65 -5.11
N ALA A 800 1.31 -35.46 -5.61
CA ALA A 800 1.18 -35.21 -7.04
C ALA A 800 2.51 -35.39 -7.81
N MET A 801 3.65 -35.08 -7.19
CA MET A 801 4.98 -35.31 -7.77
C MET A 801 5.22 -36.80 -8.06
N HIS A 802 4.88 -37.69 -7.16
CA HIS A 802 4.97 -39.16 -7.33
C HIS A 802 3.89 -39.67 -8.27
N PHE A 803 2.66 -39.20 -8.16
CA PHE A 803 1.53 -39.62 -8.98
C PHE A 803 1.78 -39.38 -10.50
N PHE A 804 2.37 -38.22 -10.83
CA PHE A 804 2.65 -37.79 -12.20
C PHE A 804 4.12 -38.02 -12.64
N GLU A 805 4.91 -38.81 -11.93
CA GLU A 805 6.33 -39.06 -12.25
C GLU A 805 6.55 -39.47 -13.70
N ALA A 806 5.65 -40.30 -14.25
CA ALA A 806 5.72 -40.78 -15.65
C ALA A 806 5.29 -39.74 -16.69
N VAL A 807 4.85 -38.51 -16.30
CA VAL A 807 4.40 -37.46 -17.21
C VAL A 807 5.34 -36.26 -17.11
N PRO A 808 6.42 -36.18 -17.94
CA PRO A 808 7.49 -35.19 -17.77
C PRO A 808 7.01 -33.74 -17.77
N ALA A 809 5.96 -33.43 -18.55
CA ALA A 809 5.40 -32.08 -18.62
C ALA A 809 4.77 -31.66 -17.30
N ILE A 810 4.16 -32.56 -16.52
CA ILE A 810 3.55 -32.29 -15.21
C ILE A 810 4.60 -32.42 -14.11
N SER A 811 5.41 -33.52 -14.16
CA SER A 811 6.42 -33.82 -13.13
C SER A 811 7.42 -32.67 -12.93
N ARG A 812 7.85 -31.98 -14.00
CA ARG A 812 8.73 -30.81 -13.89
C ARG A 812 8.09 -29.67 -13.07
N HIS A 813 6.81 -29.39 -13.27
CA HIS A 813 6.09 -28.37 -12.51
C HIS A 813 5.97 -28.75 -11.03
N MET A 814 5.68 -30.02 -10.76
CA MET A 814 5.57 -30.53 -9.38
C MET A 814 6.90 -30.41 -8.63
N ARG A 815 8.01 -30.81 -9.28
CA ARG A 815 9.35 -30.66 -8.67
C ARG A 815 9.67 -29.21 -8.33
N THR A 816 9.43 -28.29 -9.25
CA THR A 816 9.72 -26.88 -9.00
C THR A 816 8.90 -26.32 -7.82
N LEU A 817 7.62 -26.71 -7.72
CA LEU A 817 6.78 -26.33 -6.57
C LEU A 817 7.24 -26.98 -5.26
N HIS A 818 7.71 -28.23 -5.32
CA HIS A 818 8.26 -28.94 -4.17
C HIS A 818 9.60 -28.31 -3.72
N ASP A 819 10.49 -27.99 -4.67
CA ASP A 819 11.83 -27.45 -4.38
C ASP A 819 11.78 -26.07 -3.67
N VAL A 820 10.73 -25.26 -3.94
CA VAL A 820 10.50 -24.00 -3.20
C VAL A 820 9.82 -24.22 -1.84
N GLY A 821 9.67 -25.48 -1.38
CA GLY A 821 9.10 -25.81 -0.08
C GLY A 821 7.58 -25.81 0.01
N LEU A 822 6.86 -26.01 -1.12
CA LEU A 822 5.38 -26.04 -1.17
C LEU A 822 4.82 -27.47 -1.25
N GLY A 823 5.59 -28.50 -0.88
CA GLY A 823 5.16 -29.91 -0.98
C GLY A 823 3.83 -30.22 -0.31
N TYR A 824 3.53 -29.56 0.81
CA TYR A 824 2.32 -29.74 1.60
C TYR A 824 1.08 -29.02 1.06
N VAL A 825 1.24 -28.03 0.17
CA VAL A 825 0.14 -27.24 -0.40
C VAL A 825 -0.63 -28.12 -1.41
N ARG A 826 -1.97 -28.04 -1.39
CA ARG A 826 -2.81 -28.75 -2.36
C ARG A 826 -2.85 -28.01 -3.70
N LEU A 827 -2.84 -28.75 -4.80
CA LEU A 827 -2.85 -28.20 -6.16
C LEU A 827 -4.01 -27.24 -6.44
N GLY A 828 -5.22 -27.58 -5.93
CA GLY A 828 -6.44 -26.80 -6.08
C GLY A 828 -6.74 -25.86 -4.91
N GLN A 829 -5.82 -25.66 -3.97
CA GLN A 829 -6.01 -24.75 -2.83
C GLN A 829 -6.31 -23.33 -3.32
N ALA A 830 -7.41 -22.74 -2.84
CA ALA A 830 -7.81 -21.41 -3.29
C ALA A 830 -6.75 -20.34 -2.96
N ALA A 831 -6.51 -19.42 -3.88
CA ALA A 831 -5.54 -18.34 -3.69
C ALA A 831 -5.81 -17.48 -2.44
N THR A 832 -7.08 -17.37 -2.04
CA THR A 832 -7.52 -16.61 -0.87
C THR A 832 -7.16 -17.26 0.46
N THR A 833 -6.83 -18.58 0.46
CA THR A 833 -6.43 -19.32 1.65
C THR A 833 -4.92 -19.48 1.80
N LEU A 834 -4.15 -19.07 0.79
CA LEU A 834 -2.70 -19.10 0.85
C LEU A 834 -2.17 -17.94 1.71
N SER A 835 -1.11 -18.20 2.46
CA SER A 835 -0.34 -17.14 3.13
C SER A 835 0.41 -16.28 2.09
N GLY A 836 0.84 -15.07 2.48
CA GLY A 836 1.64 -14.20 1.62
C GLY A 836 2.92 -14.88 1.12
N GLY A 837 3.65 -15.58 1.99
CA GLY A 837 4.85 -16.32 1.65
C GLY A 837 4.58 -17.53 0.74
N GLU A 838 3.46 -18.25 0.91
CA GLU A 838 3.07 -19.33 0.00
C GLU A 838 2.75 -18.79 -1.40
N ALA A 839 1.99 -17.71 -1.49
CA ALA A 839 1.67 -17.04 -2.76
C ALA A 839 2.94 -16.59 -3.50
N GLN A 840 3.89 -16.00 -2.77
CA GLN A 840 5.19 -15.58 -3.29
C GLN A 840 6.01 -16.76 -3.83
N ARG A 841 6.08 -17.88 -3.10
CA ARG A 841 6.77 -19.09 -3.54
C ARG A 841 6.11 -19.73 -4.77
N VAL A 842 4.78 -19.69 -4.90
CA VAL A 842 4.07 -20.12 -6.13
C VAL A 842 4.47 -19.25 -7.32
N LYS A 843 4.58 -17.92 -7.14
CA LYS A 843 5.05 -16.99 -8.18
C LYS A 843 6.49 -17.33 -8.60
N LEU A 844 7.38 -17.52 -7.63
CA LEU A 844 8.76 -17.90 -7.87
C LEU A 844 8.85 -19.23 -8.64
N ALA A 845 8.10 -20.25 -8.23
CA ALA A 845 8.04 -21.54 -8.91
C ALA A 845 7.59 -21.41 -10.37
N SER A 846 6.61 -20.55 -10.65
CA SER A 846 6.14 -20.28 -12.01
C SER A 846 7.24 -19.66 -12.90
N GLU A 847 8.07 -18.75 -12.35
CA GLU A 847 9.18 -18.16 -13.11
C GLU A 847 10.35 -19.15 -13.32
N LEU A 848 10.66 -19.98 -12.34
CA LEU A 848 11.70 -21.00 -12.42
C LEU A 848 11.46 -22.03 -13.52
N GLN A 849 10.22 -22.24 -13.93
CA GLN A 849 9.84 -23.16 -15.03
C GLN A 849 10.17 -22.59 -16.41
N LYS A 850 10.30 -21.26 -16.52
CA LYS A 850 10.62 -20.60 -17.78
C LYS A 850 12.10 -20.78 -18.12
N ARG A 851 12.44 -20.70 -19.42
CA ARG A 851 13.84 -20.82 -19.87
C ARG A 851 14.62 -19.59 -19.38
N SER A 852 15.69 -19.82 -18.63
CA SER A 852 16.61 -18.75 -18.21
C SER A 852 17.50 -18.34 -19.38
N THR A 853 17.71 -17.02 -19.50
CA THR A 853 18.65 -16.40 -20.46
C THR A 853 20.02 -16.12 -19.82
N GLY A 854 20.11 -16.14 -18.48
CA GLY A 854 21.31 -15.75 -17.71
C GLY A 854 21.50 -14.24 -17.59
N ARG A 855 20.49 -13.44 -18.00
CA ARG A 855 20.52 -11.97 -17.90
C ARG A 855 19.22 -11.40 -17.31
N THR A 856 18.48 -12.23 -16.54
CA THR A 856 17.26 -11.82 -15.89
C THR A 856 17.56 -11.27 -14.49
N VAL A 857 16.93 -10.14 -14.14
CA VAL A 857 16.93 -9.60 -12.77
C VAL A 857 15.68 -10.08 -12.05
N TYR A 858 15.86 -10.75 -10.92
CA TYR A 858 14.80 -11.14 -10.00
C TYR A 858 14.79 -10.18 -8.81
N VAL A 859 13.68 -9.51 -8.58
CA VAL A 859 13.44 -8.64 -7.42
C VAL A 859 12.46 -9.35 -6.50
N LEU A 860 12.87 -9.59 -5.25
CA LEU A 860 12.04 -10.24 -4.24
C LEU A 860 11.89 -9.32 -3.02
N ASP A 861 10.68 -9.22 -2.51
CA ASP A 861 10.36 -8.40 -1.34
C ASP A 861 10.06 -9.31 -0.15
N GLU A 862 10.97 -9.32 0.84
CA GLU A 862 10.91 -10.12 2.07
C GLU A 862 10.51 -11.60 1.83
N PRO A 863 11.27 -12.35 1.03
CA PRO A 863 10.86 -13.72 0.64
C PRO A 863 10.91 -14.74 1.78
N THR A 864 11.49 -14.41 2.93
CA THR A 864 11.56 -15.30 4.10
C THR A 864 10.42 -15.11 5.09
N THR A 865 9.49 -14.20 4.81
CA THR A 865 8.32 -13.94 5.65
C THR A 865 7.53 -15.22 5.95
N GLY A 866 7.32 -15.52 7.24
CA GLY A 866 6.56 -16.68 7.70
C GLY A 866 7.25 -18.03 7.47
N LEU A 867 8.57 -18.04 7.25
CA LEU A 867 9.34 -19.25 7.01
C LEU A 867 10.13 -19.70 8.24
N HIS A 868 10.05 -20.98 8.54
CA HIS A 868 10.96 -21.64 9.47
C HIS A 868 12.38 -21.73 8.87
N PHE A 869 13.42 -21.82 9.71
CA PHE A 869 14.84 -21.92 9.30
C PHE A 869 15.11 -22.98 8.21
N GLU A 870 14.47 -24.15 8.31
CA GLU A 870 14.57 -25.23 7.30
C GLU A 870 14.01 -24.80 5.94
N ASP A 871 12.90 -24.06 5.90
CA ASP A 871 12.29 -23.56 4.68
C ASP A 871 13.13 -22.43 4.05
N ILE A 872 13.75 -21.57 4.91
CA ILE A 872 14.71 -20.55 4.47
C ILE A 872 15.93 -21.22 3.79
N SER A 873 16.47 -22.30 4.35
CA SER A 873 17.59 -23.04 3.75
C SER A 873 17.26 -23.56 2.36
N LYS A 874 16.04 -24.12 2.17
CA LYS A 874 15.55 -24.57 0.84
C LYS A 874 15.42 -23.42 -0.14
N LEU A 875 14.83 -22.29 0.29
CA LEU A 875 14.67 -21.10 -0.55
C LEU A 875 16.03 -20.55 -0.98
N LEU A 876 17.00 -20.44 -0.09
CA LEU A 876 18.35 -19.96 -0.41
C LEU A 876 19.04 -20.84 -1.43
N THR A 877 18.86 -22.17 -1.36
CA THR A 877 19.37 -23.12 -2.37
C THR A 877 18.80 -22.81 -3.75
N VAL A 878 17.51 -22.50 -3.82
CA VAL A 878 16.83 -22.15 -5.08
C VAL A 878 17.32 -20.81 -5.63
N LEU A 879 17.43 -19.78 -4.78
CA LEU A 879 17.93 -18.45 -5.17
C LEU A 879 19.39 -18.50 -5.63
N SER A 880 20.24 -19.25 -4.91
CA SER A 880 21.62 -19.48 -5.30
C SER A 880 21.71 -20.15 -6.69
N GLY A 881 20.87 -21.15 -6.95
CA GLY A 881 20.80 -21.82 -8.25
C GLY A 881 20.31 -20.92 -9.40
N LEU A 882 19.59 -19.82 -9.12
CA LEU A 882 19.29 -18.80 -10.13
C LEU A 882 20.53 -17.97 -10.48
N VAL A 883 21.30 -17.56 -9.47
CA VAL A 883 22.53 -16.79 -9.65
C VAL A 883 23.58 -17.61 -10.38
N ASP A 884 23.72 -18.90 -10.07
CA ASP A 884 24.66 -19.82 -10.72
C ASP A 884 24.39 -20.00 -12.23
N LYS A 885 23.15 -19.69 -12.66
CA LYS A 885 22.77 -19.64 -14.09
C LYS A 885 23.05 -18.27 -14.74
N GLY A 886 23.75 -17.38 -14.06
CA GLY A 886 24.14 -16.04 -14.54
C GLY A 886 23.13 -14.92 -14.28
N ASN A 887 21.97 -15.20 -13.65
CA ASN A 887 20.98 -14.19 -13.34
C ASN A 887 21.39 -13.33 -12.14
N THR A 888 20.76 -12.19 -11.99
CA THR A 888 20.90 -11.30 -10.82
C THR A 888 19.70 -11.50 -9.90
N VAL A 889 19.95 -11.64 -8.62
CA VAL A 889 18.90 -11.72 -7.58
C VAL A 889 19.08 -10.54 -6.62
N ILE A 890 18.06 -9.71 -6.50
CA ILE A 890 18.01 -8.58 -5.55
C ILE A 890 16.88 -8.87 -4.57
N VAL A 891 17.19 -8.95 -3.29
CA VAL A 891 16.21 -9.18 -2.23
C VAL A 891 16.19 -8.03 -1.24
N ILE A 892 14.98 -7.59 -0.86
CA ILE A 892 14.80 -6.74 0.32
C ILE A 892 14.64 -7.70 1.49
N GLU A 893 15.53 -7.62 2.51
CA GLU A 893 15.51 -8.58 3.60
C GLU A 893 15.99 -8.00 4.94
N HIS A 894 15.46 -8.62 6.01
CA HIS A 894 15.84 -8.37 7.40
C HIS A 894 16.42 -9.60 8.11
N ASN A 895 16.19 -10.78 7.52
CA ASN A 895 16.68 -12.04 8.09
C ASN A 895 18.21 -12.16 7.95
N LEU A 896 18.91 -12.29 9.07
CA LEU A 896 20.39 -12.34 9.11
C LEU A 896 20.95 -13.56 8.38
N ASP A 897 20.23 -14.68 8.36
CA ASP A 897 20.65 -15.90 7.64
C ASP A 897 20.70 -15.68 6.12
N VAL A 898 19.76 -14.88 5.59
CA VAL A 898 19.79 -14.48 4.19
C VAL A 898 20.89 -13.47 3.91
N ILE A 899 20.99 -12.43 4.76
CA ILE A 899 21.96 -11.35 4.57
C ILE A 899 23.40 -11.90 4.64
N LYS A 900 23.69 -12.81 5.58
CA LYS A 900 25.03 -13.42 5.70
C LYS A 900 25.42 -14.26 4.49
N THR A 901 24.43 -14.78 3.72
CA THR A 901 24.69 -15.63 2.53
C THR A 901 24.78 -14.81 1.24
N ALA A 902 24.38 -13.53 1.25
CA ALA A 902 24.44 -12.66 0.07
C ALA A 902 25.87 -12.37 -0.40
N ASP A 903 26.08 -12.18 -1.70
CA ASP A 903 27.38 -11.81 -2.27
C ASP A 903 27.65 -10.30 -2.11
N TRP A 904 26.57 -9.49 -2.10
CA TRP A 904 26.61 -8.03 -1.96
C TRP A 904 25.48 -7.55 -1.05
N VAL A 905 25.73 -6.53 -0.27
CA VAL A 905 24.73 -5.89 0.62
C VAL A 905 24.70 -4.40 0.35
N VAL A 906 23.49 -3.83 0.29
CA VAL A 906 23.22 -2.40 0.30
C VAL A 906 22.43 -2.10 1.56
N ASP A 907 23.04 -1.42 2.53
CA ASP A 907 22.41 -1.09 3.81
C ASP A 907 21.88 0.35 3.81
N MET A 908 20.57 0.49 3.98
CA MET A 908 19.85 1.76 3.95
C MET A 908 19.57 2.27 5.37
N GLY A 909 19.66 3.59 5.54
CA GLY A 909 19.45 4.20 6.86
C GLY A 909 19.79 5.66 6.91
N PRO A 910 20.34 6.16 8.06
CA PRO A 910 20.58 5.42 9.33
C PRO A 910 19.30 5.12 10.11
N GLU A 911 18.24 5.94 9.94
CA GLU A 911 16.96 5.83 10.64
C GLU A 911 15.82 5.58 9.65
N GLY A 912 14.56 5.51 10.13
CA GLY A 912 13.35 5.49 9.32
C GLY A 912 12.83 6.90 8.99
N GLY A 913 11.91 7.01 8.01
CA GLY A 913 11.25 8.26 7.66
C GLY A 913 12.20 9.36 7.20
N SER A 914 12.03 10.57 7.72
CA SER A 914 12.85 11.76 7.37
C SER A 914 14.33 11.63 7.77
N GLY A 915 14.64 10.81 8.78
CA GLY A 915 16.01 10.51 9.21
C GLY A 915 16.70 9.42 8.40
N GLY A 916 15.99 8.81 7.43
CA GLY A 916 16.50 7.75 6.56
C GLY A 916 16.82 8.21 5.14
N GLY A 917 16.70 7.29 4.20
CA GLY A 917 16.82 7.58 2.77
C GLY A 917 18.25 7.72 2.25
N LEU A 918 19.24 7.29 3.00
CA LEU A 918 20.65 7.29 2.64
C LEU A 918 21.21 5.86 2.55
N VAL A 919 22.27 5.66 1.78
CA VAL A 919 23.08 4.44 1.81
C VAL A 919 24.12 4.59 2.92
N VAL A 920 24.00 3.75 3.94
CA VAL A 920 24.93 3.75 5.11
C VAL A 920 26.18 2.94 4.80
N ALA A 921 26.01 1.81 4.11
CA ALA A 921 27.10 0.93 3.72
C ALA A 921 26.74 0.13 2.46
N GLU A 922 27.73 -0.17 1.63
CA GLU A 922 27.64 -1.09 0.51
C GLU A 922 28.90 -1.94 0.40
N GLY A 923 28.77 -3.21 0.06
CA GLY A 923 29.87 -4.14 -0.05
C GLY A 923 29.49 -5.58 0.26
N THR A 924 30.49 -6.42 0.50
CA THR A 924 30.21 -7.78 1.01
C THR A 924 29.68 -7.72 2.45
N PRO A 925 28.96 -8.74 2.95
CA PRO A 925 28.48 -8.77 4.34
C PRO A 925 29.60 -8.50 5.37
N GLU A 926 30.82 -8.98 5.12
CA GLU A 926 31.99 -8.75 5.98
C GLU A 926 32.42 -7.27 5.97
N GLN A 927 32.38 -6.61 4.82
CA GLN A 927 32.68 -5.17 4.71
C GLN A 927 31.63 -4.32 5.42
N VAL A 928 30.33 -4.65 5.26
CA VAL A 928 29.23 -3.96 5.96
C VAL A 928 29.32 -4.16 7.47
N ALA A 929 29.68 -5.36 7.93
CA ALA A 929 29.92 -5.64 9.35
C ALA A 929 31.06 -4.77 9.94
N GLY A 930 32.03 -4.32 9.12
CA GLY A 930 33.10 -3.39 9.50
C GLY A 930 32.65 -1.93 9.69
N VAL A 931 31.46 -1.53 9.20
CA VAL A 931 30.97 -0.14 9.24
C VAL A 931 30.26 0.16 10.57
N PRO A 932 30.78 1.05 11.45
CA PRO A 932 30.18 1.32 12.76
C PRO A 932 28.80 1.97 12.70
N ALA A 933 28.50 2.71 11.64
CA ALA A 933 27.23 3.40 11.44
C ALA A 933 26.10 2.46 10.99
N SER A 934 26.42 1.26 10.49
CA SER A 934 25.46 0.27 10.04
C SER A 934 24.84 -0.47 11.23
N HIS A 935 23.52 -0.35 11.40
CA HIS A 935 22.78 -1.14 12.37
C HIS A 935 22.80 -2.63 12.00
N THR A 936 22.58 -2.96 10.73
CA THR A 936 22.68 -4.32 10.20
C THR A 936 24.09 -4.89 10.42
N GLY A 937 25.14 -4.07 10.19
CA GLY A 937 26.52 -4.45 10.38
C GLY A 937 26.85 -4.88 11.82
N LYS A 938 26.20 -4.27 12.82
CA LYS A 938 26.38 -4.66 14.24
C LYS A 938 25.92 -6.10 14.47
N PHE A 939 24.74 -6.49 13.98
CA PHE A 939 24.21 -7.85 14.15
C PHE A 939 24.96 -8.86 13.27
N LEU A 940 25.42 -8.46 12.08
CA LEU A 940 26.25 -9.33 11.23
C LEU A 940 27.57 -9.72 11.86
N ARG A 941 28.17 -8.89 12.71
CA ARG A 941 29.43 -9.21 13.42
C ARG A 941 29.30 -10.46 14.27
N ASP A 942 28.20 -10.61 14.98
CA ASP A 942 27.95 -11.72 15.88
C ASP A 942 27.78 -13.03 15.10
N VAL A 943 27.19 -12.94 13.88
CA VAL A 943 26.92 -14.12 13.04
C VAL A 943 28.11 -14.52 12.17
N LEU A 944 28.91 -13.55 11.67
CA LEU A 944 30.06 -13.81 10.80
C LEU A 944 31.32 -14.21 11.55
N GLY A 945 31.47 -13.77 12.80
CA GLY A 945 32.67 -13.97 13.63
C GLY A 945 33.84 -13.03 13.28
N ALA A 946 34.63 -12.71 14.28
CA ALA A 946 35.72 -11.72 14.15
C ALA A 946 36.82 -12.10 13.14
N GLU A 947 37.08 -13.42 12.95
CA GLU A 947 38.09 -13.91 12.02
C GLU A 947 37.81 -13.59 10.58
N ARG A 948 36.56 -13.78 10.12
CA ARG A 948 36.15 -13.45 8.73
C ARG A 948 36.15 -11.95 8.43
N ILE A 949 35.83 -11.14 9.40
CA ILE A 949 35.85 -9.67 9.28
C ILE A 949 37.26 -9.15 9.13
N SER A 950 38.23 -9.69 9.88
CA SER A 950 39.66 -9.32 9.76
C SER A 950 40.29 -9.74 8.42
N ASP A 951 39.83 -10.86 7.83
CA ASP A 951 40.29 -11.33 6.52
C ASP A 951 39.76 -10.48 5.36
N ALA A 952 38.61 -9.83 5.48
CA ALA A 952 38.05 -8.92 4.48
C ALA A 952 38.93 -7.68 4.24
N ASP A 953 39.65 -7.19 5.26
CA ASP A 953 40.61 -6.08 5.12
C ASP A 953 41.92 -6.49 4.42
N GLN A 954 42.30 -7.77 4.48
CA GLN A 954 43.49 -8.31 3.80
C GLN A 954 43.28 -8.59 2.31
N VAL A 955 42.04 -8.81 1.83
CA VAL A 955 41.69 -9.00 0.41
C VAL A 955 41.79 -7.70 -0.41
N ARG A 956 41.94 -6.52 0.21
CA ARG A 956 42.17 -5.23 -0.46
C ARG A 956 43.55 -5.05 -1.08
N ALA A 957 44.53 -5.90 -0.81
CA ALA A 957 45.81 -5.87 -1.49
C ALA A 957 45.83 -6.85 -2.67
N PRO A 958 46.11 -6.45 -3.92
CA PRO A 958 46.13 -7.40 -5.02
C PRO A 958 47.33 -8.34 -4.80
N ARG A 959 47.06 -9.62 -4.48
CA ARG A 959 48.04 -10.70 -4.54
C ARG A 959 48.50 -10.89 -5.98
N ARG A 960 49.41 -10.03 -6.42
CA ARG A 960 50.02 -10.06 -7.78
C ARG A 960 51.26 -10.97 -7.87
N THR A 961 51.42 -12.00 -7.00
CA THR A 961 52.66 -12.77 -7.00
C THR A 961 52.60 -14.29 -6.89
N ALA A 962 51.41 -14.92 -6.78
CA ALA A 962 51.34 -16.38 -6.74
C ALA A 962 51.12 -17.09 -8.10
N ALA A 963 50.66 -16.42 -9.13
CA ALA A 963 50.40 -17.03 -10.44
C ALA A 963 51.60 -17.04 -11.41
N LYS A 964 52.71 -16.40 -11.09
CA LYS A 964 53.92 -16.38 -11.94
C LYS A 964 54.97 -17.45 -11.63
N LYS A 965 54.86 -18.18 -10.49
CA LYS A 965 55.86 -19.23 -10.14
C LYS A 965 55.47 -20.62 -10.63
N THR A 966 54.23 -20.89 -10.99
CA THR A 966 53.81 -22.24 -11.47
C THR A 966 53.88 -22.43 -13.00
N VAL A 967 54.00 -21.35 -13.77
CA VAL A 967 54.18 -21.45 -15.24
C VAL A 967 55.65 -21.53 -15.67
N ALA A 968 56.58 -21.08 -14.83
CA ALA A 968 58.03 -21.13 -15.13
C ALA A 968 58.68 -22.50 -14.85
N ALA A 969 58.05 -23.41 -14.14
CA ALA A 969 58.57 -24.75 -13.82
C ALA A 969 58.20 -25.85 -14.83
N LYS A 970 57.38 -25.56 -15.84
CA LYS A 970 57.03 -26.54 -16.92
C LYS A 970 57.64 -26.20 -18.30
N ALA A 971 58.43 -25.17 -18.43
CA ALA A 971 59.09 -24.76 -19.71
C ALA A 971 60.55 -25.16 -19.82
N GLY A 972 61.10 -25.97 -18.84
CA GLY A 972 62.52 -26.30 -18.75
C GLY A 972 62.90 -27.73 -19.20
N ALA A 973 61.99 -28.53 -19.79
CA ALA A 973 62.36 -29.86 -20.21
C ALA A 973 61.77 -30.19 -21.58
N ARG A 974 62.33 -29.59 -22.64
CA ARG A 974 62.36 -30.13 -24.01
C ARG A 974 63.03 -29.12 -24.95
N LYS A 975 64.37 -29.17 -24.93
CA LYS A 975 65.19 -28.78 -26.06
C LYS A 975 66.12 -29.91 -26.33
N THR A 976 65.88 -30.63 -27.46
CA THR A 976 66.87 -31.18 -28.35
C THR A 976 66.15 -31.93 -29.50
N ALA A 977 66.60 -31.60 -30.64
CA ALA A 977 66.57 -32.25 -31.93
C ALA A 977 65.68 -31.52 -33.01
N THR A 978 66.35 -30.60 -33.67
CA THR A 978 67.00 -30.61 -34.99
C THR A 978 66.13 -30.71 -36.25
N LYS A 979 66.26 -29.61 -36.98
CA LYS A 979 66.53 -29.49 -38.46
C LYS A 979 65.41 -29.59 -39.45
N ALA A 980 65.13 -28.46 -40.05
CA ALA A 980 65.41 -28.06 -41.42
C ALA A 980 64.44 -28.55 -42.49
N VAL A 981 63.94 -27.68 -43.23
CA VAL A 981 64.00 -27.33 -44.66
C VAL A 981 62.61 -26.93 -45.16
N ASP A 982 62.43 -25.69 -45.44
CA ASP A 982 62.46 -24.88 -46.60
C ASP A 982 61.27 -24.94 -47.58
N SER A 983 60.87 -23.75 -48.02
CA SER A 983 60.22 -23.37 -49.27
C SER A 983 58.75 -23.84 -49.45
N GLY A 984 57.83 -22.96 -49.72
CA GLY A 984 57.65 -22.12 -50.85
C GLY A 984 56.21 -21.97 -51.20
N ALA A 985 55.86 -20.72 -51.46
CA ALA A 985 54.92 -20.27 -52.46
C ALA A 985 53.42 -20.57 -52.43
N ALA A 986 52.68 -19.48 -52.25
CA ALA A 986 51.69 -18.94 -53.19
C ALA A 986 50.46 -19.74 -53.65
N GLY A 987 49.33 -19.09 -53.48
CA GLY A 987 48.41 -19.14 -54.62
C GLY A 987 46.88 -19.29 -54.27
N LYS A 988 46.20 -18.15 -54.30
CA LYS A 988 44.88 -17.92 -54.97
C LYS A 988 43.65 -18.75 -54.61
N ALA A 989 42.66 -18.07 -54.02
CA ALA A 989 41.42 -17.60 -54.65
C ALA A 989 40.52 -18.68 -55.37
N ALA A 990 39.27 -18.78 -54.94
CA ALA A 990 38.07 -18.66 -55.76
C ALA A 990 36.82 -19.15 -55.00
N THR A 991 35.94 -18.22 -54.66
CA THR A 991 34.54 -18.07 -55.13
C THR A 991 33.82 -19.27 -55.72
N LYS A 992 32.60 -19.55 -55.23
CA LYS A 992 31.32 -19.71 -55.94
C LYS A 992 30.25 -20.17 -54.95
N THR A 993 29.26 -19.34 -54.72
CA THR A 993 27.96 -19.05 -55.38
C THR A 993 26.96 -20.22 -55.47
N ALA A 994 25.79 -19.96 -54.89
CA ALA A 994 24.43 -20.21 -55.39
C ALA A 994 23.90 -21.67 -55.32
N ALA A 995 22.68 -21.96 -54.95
CA ALA A 995 21.37 -21.47 -55.30
C ALA A 995 20.28 -22.22 -54.50
N ARG A 996 19.28 -21.49 -53.95
CA ARG A 996 17.87 -21.52 -54.39
C ARG A 996 17.26 -22.92 -54.69
N LYS A 997 16.21 -23.26 -53.95
CA LYS A 997 14.92 -23.69 -54.56
C LYS A 997 13.70 -23.46 -53.61
N THR A 998 12.83 -22.66 -54.08
CA THR A 998 11.40 -22.44 -53.85
C THR A 998 10.55 -23.63 -54.27
N ALA A 999 9.43 -23.87 -53.62
CA ALA A 999 8.14 -24.30 -54.18
C ALA A 999 7.13 -24.27 -53.02
N THR A 1000 6.24 -23.39 -53.00
CA THR A 1000 4.96 -23.08 -53.67
C THR A 1000 3.84 -24.12 -53.51
N ALA A 1001 2.75 -23.58 -53.07
CA ALA A 1001 1.32 -23.77 -53.45
C ALA A 1001 0.56 -24.89 -52.72
N ALA A 1002 -0.71 -24.86 -52.45
CA ALA A 1002 -1.80 -23.89 -52.56
C ALA A 1002 -3.08 -24.57 -52.02
N LYS A 1003 -4.00 -23.69 -51.49
CA LYS A 1003 -5.48 -23.70 -51.68
C LYS A 1003 -6.36 -24.94 -51.37
N LYS A 1004 -7.35 -24.74 -50.49
CA LYS A 1004 -8.80 -24.53 -50.85
C LYS A 1004 -9.59 -24.50 -49.53
N THR A 1005 -10.26 -23.40 -49.21
CA THR A 1005 -11.67 -23.04 -49.42
C THR A 1005 -12.66 -24.21 -49.21
N THR A 1006 -13.63 -24.08 -48.29
CA THR A 1006 -14.92 -23.42 -48.43
C THR A 1006 -15.83 -23.66 -47.21
N ARG A 1007 -16.55 -22.61 -46.82
CA ARG A 1007 -18.01 -22.49 -46.50
C ARG A 1007 -18.61 -23.42 -45.44
N SER A 1008 -19.50 -23.06 -44.59
CA SER A 1008 -20.53 -22.02 -44.40
C SER A 1008 -21.22 -22.31 -43.08
N ALA A 1009 -21.57 -21.32 -42.31
CA ALA A 1009 -22.84 -20.64 -42.11
C ALA A 1009 -23.84 -21.34 -41.18
N GLN A 1010 -24.28 -20.50 -40.22
CA GLN A 1010 -25.57 -20.50 -39.53
C GLN A 1010 -25.86 -21.51 -38.39
N ALA A 1011 -25.89 -21.09 -37.16
CA ALA A 1011 -27.06 -20.57 -36.40
C ALA A 1011 -26.52 -19.87 -35.11
#